data_02c555f3ff9a64610944e7fcf3954068
#
_entry.id   02c555f3ff9a64610944e7fcf3954068
#
_cell.length_a   1.000
_cell.length_b   1.000
_cell.length_c   1.000
_cell.angle_alpha   90.00
_cell.angle_beta   90.00
_cell.angle_gamma   90.00
#
_symmetry.space_group_name_H-M   'P 1'
#
loop_
_entity.id
_entity.type
_entity.pdbx_description
1 polymer ?
#
loop_
_entity_poly.entity_id
_entity_poly.type
_entity_poly.pdbx_seq_one_letter_code
_entity_poly.pdbx_strand_id
1 'polypeptide(L)'
;MNKKIGILLFATLFMLTGCNQNKTGSGEDAALEKRVDSVMSNLTLEEKVGQMAQYTLDVIGKEVSPNQSVDPFEFDPAKLDTILGMYKVGSILNTTNNKAQTTEMWSYIIKTIQDRAIRETGIPVLFGIDAIHGTNYTADATLFPQGVGMGATFNTALMEEGSRISAYETRASNIPYTFAPTMDLIRDQRWSRHWESYSEDTYLTAQMALASLKGFQGNDYNNIGKNHVAVSLKHYMGYGVPVSGKDRTPAIISESDLREKFFEPFRRAIEAGALSVMINSGHINGVSTHADYRLLTEWVKEDLNYDGVLITDWNDVENLAFRDHIASDFKDAIRISINAGIDLVMVPYNKNFCNDLIALVKEGKVKQERIDDAVRRVLRMKFRLGLFEKPYWDKAEYPEFGSAAHEAEAKKAADESITLLKNENNILPIKQGARILVTGPNANSMRTLNGGWSYSWQGEKTELFAEKYNTIFEALKNKFGEGKVKYVPGVEYKMDGQYFEENPPQIGAAISAASGVDYIVLCVGENSYCETPGNLDELTLSENQTALAKALLKTGKPVILVLNEGRPRLIRSIEPETKAVIQLYLPGNYGADALADILTGEVNPSGKLPYTYPKFEQGLITYDHKPSQNIEGKMEGAYDYGAQTSVQYPFGFGLSYTTFEYTNLAVDKKEFKSGDSIQISIDVKNTGNVAGKESVLLFSSDLVASVTPDVRRLRAFDKVMLNPGETKTVKLKLAANDLAFVNDRGKWTLEAGDFRLQAGNLTDNIKCTATKTWDTPNR
;
A
#
# COMPACT_ATOMS: atom_id res chain seq x y z
N MET A 1 -15.39 -8.53 72.89
CA MET A 1 -16.17 -7.61 72.04
C MET A 1 -15.56 -7.64 70.63
N ASN A 2 -16.22 -8.42 69.76
CA ASN A 2 -15.79 -8.68 68.38
C ASN A 2 -16.22 -7.56 67.42
N LYS A 3 -15.32 -7.08 66.54
CA LYS A 3 -15.72 -6.42 65.31
C LYS A 3 -15.01 -7.13 64.14
N LYS A 4 -15.83 -7.84 63.33
CA LYS A 4 -15.44 -8.36 62.04
C LYS A 4 -15.42 -7.26 61.01
N ILE A 5 -14.31 -7.12 60.28
CA ILE A 5 -14.19 -6.31 59.09
C ILE A 5 -14.40 -7.23 57.90
N GLY A 6 -15.49 -7.00 57.18
CA GLY A 6 -15.75 -7.72 55.91
C GLY A 6 -15.07 -7.01 54.77
N ILE A 7 -14.29 -7.74 54.02
CA ILE A 7 -13.67 -7.29 52.74
C ILE A 7 -14.68 -7.56 51.63
N LEU A 8 -15.19 -6.50 51.00
CA LEU A 8 -16.01 -6.58 49.78
C LEU A 8 -15.06 -6.74 48.58
N LEU A 9 -15.06 -7.91 47.94
CA LEU A 9 -14.50 -8.10 46.62
C LEU A 9 -15.47 -7.52 45.58
N PHE A 10 -15.07 -6.48 44.90
CA PHE A 10 -15.71 -6.05 43.64
C PHE A 10 -15.20 -6.92 42.50
N ALA A 11 -15.98 -7.85 42.04
CA ALA A 11 -15.76 -8.54 40.79
C ALA A 11 -16.31 -7.68 39.65
N THR A 12 -15.43 -7.05 38.91
CA THR A 12 -15.75 -6.32 37.66
C THR A 12 -15.94 -7.36 36.56
N LEU A 13 -17.20 -7.64 36.22
CA LEU A 13 -17.59 -8.47 35.10
C LEU A 13 -17.43 -7.67 33.81
N PHE A 14 -16.37 -7.90 33.06
CA PHE A 14 -16.25 -7.41 31.67
C PHE A 14 -17.17 -8.26 30.80
N MET A 15 -18.34 -7.75 30.48
CA MET A 15 -19.15 -8.24 29.38
C MET A 15 -18.51 -7.86 28.07
N LEU A 16 -17.90 -8.82 27.39
CA LEU A 16 -17.58 -8.76 25.97
C LEU A 16 -18.90 -8.90 25.20
N THR A 17 -19.54 -7.79 24.90
CA THR A 17 -20.59 -7.74 23.89
C THR A 17 -19.91 -7.75 22.52
N GLY A 18 -20.01 -8.87 21.82
CA GLY A 18 -19.71 -8.92 20.39
C GLY A 18 -20.64 -7.97 19.65
N CYS A 19 -20.08 -6.96 19.01
CA CYS A 19 -20.83 -6.06 18.13
C CYS A 19 -21.23 -6.80 16.84
N ASN A 20 -22.42 -7.39 16.85
CA ASN A 20 -23.25 -7.44 15.65
C ASN A 20 -24.05 -6.13 15.64
N GLN A 21 -23.47 -5.08 15.05
CA GLN A 21 -24.26 -3.88 14.76
C GLN A 21 -25.08 -4.13 13.50
N ASN A 22 -26.33 -4.53 13.67
CA ASN A 22 -27.36 -4.17 12.70
C ASN A 22 -27.37 -2.63 12.65
N LYS A 23 -26.99 -2.03 11.51
CA LYS A 23 -27.12 -0.58 11.25
C LYS A 23 -28.62 -0.20 11.20
N THR A 24 -29.25 -0.04 12.35
CA THR A 24 -30.40 0.85 12.49
C THR A 24 -29.78 2.24 12.69
N GLY A 25 -30.03 3.18 11.75
CA GLY A 25 -29.41 4.51 11.74
C GLY A 25 -29.40 5.13 13.14
N SER A 26 -28.20 5.48 13.62
CA SER A 26 -28.03 6.17 14.87
C SER A 26 -28.66 7.57 14.76
N GLY A 27 -28.99 8.20 15.89
CA GLY A 27 -29.49 9.58 15.87
C GLY A 27 -28.52 10.55 15.17
N GLU A 28 -27.24 10.22 15.10
CA GLU A 28 -26.18 10.96 14.42
C GLU A 28 -26.30 10.86 12.89
N ASP A 29 -26.56 9.68 12.34
CA ASP A 29 -26.81 9.50 10.91
C ASP A 29 -28.02 10.29 10.45
N ALA A 30 -29.10 10.34 11.24
CA ALA A 30 -30.28 11.14 10.96
C ALA A 30 -30.02 12.65 11.01
N ALA A 31 -29.13 13.10 11.89
CA ALA A 31 -28.73 14.51 11.97
C ALA A 31 -27.85 14.91 10.78
N LEU A 32 -26.93 14.03 10.35
CA LEU A 32 -26.10 14.21 9.17
C LEU A 32 -26.98 14.31 7.91
N GLU A 33 -27.92 13.38 7.70
CA GLU A 33 -28.81 13.40 6.54
C GLU A 33 -29.68 14.68 6.49
N LYS A 34 -30.18 15.19 7.61
CA LYS A 34 -30.88 16.48 7.63
C LYS A 34 -30.02 17.65 7.17
N ARG A 35 -28.72 17.64 7.51
CA ARG A 35 -27.76 18.64 7.04
C ARG A 35 -27.53 18.53 5.54
N VAL A 36 -27.34 17.30 5.04
CA VAL A 36 -27.22 17.02 3.61
C VAL A 36 -28.48 17.49 2.87
N ASP A 37 -29.67 17.14 3.37
CA ASP A 37 -30.95 17.56 2.77
C ASP A 37 -31.09 19.08 2.70
N SER A 38 -30.67 19.78 3.76
CA SER A 38 -30.70 21.24 3.83
C SER A 38 -29.83 21.89 2.74
N VAL A 39 -28.66 21.35 2.47
CA VAL A 39 -27.78 21.82 1.37
C VAL A 39 -28.39 21.44 0.01
N MET A 40 -28.75 20.16 -0.17
CA MET A 40 -29.28 19.62 -1.42
C MET A 40 -30.51 20.35 -1.94
N SER A 41 -31.43 20.76 -1.03
CA SER A 41 -32.68 21.42 -1.41
C SER A 41 -32.48 22.80 -2.06
N ASN A 42 -31.31 23.40 -1.88
CA ASN A 42 -31.01 24.73 -2.43
C ASN A 42 -30.11 24.69 -3.67
N LEU A 43 -29.63 23.50 -4.08
CA LEU A 43 -28.68 23.39 -5.19
C LEU A 43 -29.37 23.27 -6.53
N THR A 44 -28.96 24.08 -7.50
CA THR A 44 -29.26 23.93 -8.91
C THR A 44 -28.62 22.69 -9.51
N LEU A 45 -29.01 22.26 -10.70
CA LEU A 45 -28.37 21.16 -11.43
C LEU A 45 -26.89 21.48 -11.70
N GLU A 46 -26.59 22.71 -12.08
CA GLU A 46 -25.22 23.18 -12.35
C GLU A 46 -24.34 23.08 -11.12
N GLU A 47 -24.80 23.47 -9.94
CA GLU A 47 -24.10 23.36 -8.67
C GLU A 47 -23.91 21.89 -8.26
N LYS A 48 -24.94 21.06 -8.45
CA LYS A 48 -24.83 19.60 -8.18
C LYS A 48 -23.76 18.95 -9.05
N VAL A 49 -23.75 19.22 -10.35
CA VAL A 49 -22.75 18.67 -11.27
C VAL A 49 -21.35 19.17 -10.94
N GLY A 50 -21.20 20.43 -10.52
CA GLY A 50 -19.93 20.96 -10.06
C GLY A 50 -19.35 20.18 -8.87
N GLN A 51 -20.20 19.68 -7.95
CA GLN A 51 -19.75 18.86 -6.81
C GLN A 51 -19.21 17.47 -7.23
N MET A 52 -19.54 17.01 -8.44
CA MET A 52 -19.08 15.73 -8.98
C MET A 52 -17.77 15.84 -9.79
N ALA A 53 -17.23 17.05 -9.97
CA ALA A 53 -16.02 17.31 -10.75
C ALA A 53 -14.80 17.51 -9.82
N GLN A 54 -13.66 16.90 -10.20
CA GLN A 54 -12.37 17.12 -9.55
C GLN A 54 -11.32 17.50 -10.60
N TYR A 55 -10.70 18.67 -10.44
CA TYR A 55 -9.66 19.20 -11.33
C TYR A 55 -8.31 19.33 -10.62
N THR A 56 -7.22 19.34 -11.40
CA THR A 56 -5.90 19.61 -10.83
C THR A 56 -5.75 21.06 -10.41
N LEU A 57 -4.84 21.31 -9.45
CA LEU A 57 -4.50 22.64 -8.98
C LEU A 57 -4.00 23.55 -10.13
N ASP A 58 -3.24 22.99 -11.08
CA ASP A 58 -2.68 23.77 -12.21
C ASP A 58 -3.76 24.39 -13.11
N VAL A 59 -4.98 23.83 -13.13
CA VAL A 59 -6.11 24.40 -13.92
C VAL A 59 -6.52 25.80 -13.46
N ILE A 60 -6.25 26.16 -12.20
CA ILE A 60 -6.54 27.49 -11.63
C ILE A 60 -5.28 28.34 -11.40
N GLY A 61 -4.11 27.81 -11.78
CA GLY A 61 -2.83 28.50 -11.69
C GLY A 61 -2.57 29.41 -12.90
N LYS A 62 -1.68 30.40 -12.67
CA LYS A 62 -1.12 31.24 -13.70
C LYS A 62 -0.11 30.40 -14.50
N GLU A 63 -0.36 30.21 -15.78
CA GLU A 63 0.44 29.33 -16.64
C GLU A 63 1.75 29.98 -17.14
N VAL A 64 2.80 29.16 -17.22
CA VAL A 64 4.02 29.41 -18.02
C VAL A 64 4.02 28.57 -19.29
N SER A 65 3.36 27.43 -19.30
CA SER A 65 3.10 26.55 -20.44
C SER A 65 1.84 25.70 -20.15
N PRO A 66 1.26 24.99 -21.13
CA PRO A 66 0.07 24.18 -20.91
C PRO A 66 0.23 23.22 -19.72
N ASN A 67 -0.67 23.32 -18.75
CA ASN A 67 -0.71 22.51 -17.53
C ASN A 67 0.53 22.67 -16.60
N GLN A 68 1.25 23.78 -16.73
CA GLN A 68 2.35 24.15 -15.82
C GLN A 68 2.13 25.56 -15.27
N SER A 69 2.15 25.68 -13.97
CA SER A 69 2.00 26.96 -13.28
C SER A 69 3.35 27.66 -13.05
N VAL A 70 3.31 28.96 -12.77
CA VAL A 70 4.48 29.69 -12.28
C VAL A 70 5.00 29.07 -10.97
N ASP A 71 6.29 29.21 -10.70
CA ASP A 71 6.93 28.78 -9.44
C ASP A 71 7.65 29.98 -8.80
N PRO A 72 7.28 30.43 -7.60
CA PRO A 72 6.21 29.90 -6.74
C PRO A 72 4.81 30.06 -7.33
N PHE A 73 3.88 29.20 -6.89
CA PHE A 73 2.52 29.14 -7.43
C PHE A 73 1.76 30.46 -7.20
N GLU A 74 1.10 30.93 -8.27
CA GLU A 74 0.15 32.05 -8.24
C GLU A 74 -1.17 31.64 -8.88
N PHE A 75 -2.28 32.12 -8.34
CA PHE A 75 -3.59 31.95 -8.97
C PHE A 75 -3.77 32.83 -10.20
N ASP A 76 -4.47 32.29 -11.21
CA ASP A 76 -5.05 33.07 -12.28
C ASP A 76 -6.49 33.44 -11.91
N PRO A 77 -6.81 34.75 -11.71
CA PRO A 77 -8.15 35.16 -11.28
C PRO A 77 -9.28 34.73 -12.26
N ALA A 78 -9.02 34.76 -13.56
CA ALA A 78 -10.03 34.39 -14.56
C ALA A 78 -10.30 32.89 -14.58
N LYS A 79 -9.24 32.06 -14.39
CA LYS A 79 -9.39 30.61 -14.28
C LYS A 79 -10.07 30.22 -12.97
N LEU A 80 -9.72 30.89 -11.88
CA LEU A 80 -10.36 30.68 -10.58
C LEU A 80 -11.86 31.03 -10.66
N ASP A 81 -12.20 32.14 -11.33
CA ASP A 81 -13.60 32.52 -11.61
C ASP A 81 -14.33 31.47 -12.47
N THR A 82 -13.67 30.89 -13.43
CA THR A 82 -14.26 29.84 -14.27
C THR A 82 -14.53 28.57 -13.46
N ILE A 83 -13.55 28.07 -12.74
CA ILE A 83 -13.65 26.77 -12.04
C ILE A 83 -14.54 26.86 -10.81
N LEU A 84 -14.31 27.81 -9.91
CA LEU A 84 -15.09 27.92 -8.66
C LEU A 84 -16.30 28.82 -8.80
N GLY A 85 -16.23 29.86 -9.63
CA GLY A 85 -17.33 30.79 -9.83
C GLY A 85 -18.41 30.30 -10.80
N MET A 86 -18.02 29.84 -12.00
CA MET A 86 -18.97 29.41 -13.05
C MET A 86 -19.35 27.94 -12.92
N TYR A 87 -18.37 27.04 -12.88
CA TYR A 87 -18.62 25.59 -12.79
C TYR A 87 -18.93 25.07 -11.38
N LYS A 88 -18.72 25.90 -10.33
CA LYS A 88 -19.03 25.53 -8.94
C LYS A 88 -18.35 24.23 -8.50
N VAL A 89 -17.12 24.00 -8.94
CA VAL A 89 -16.37 22.76 -8.74
C VAL A 89 -16.19 22.44 -7.25
N GLY A 90 -16.56 21.23 -6.88
CA GLY A 90 -16.59 20.78 -5.49
C GLY A 90 -15.30 20.09 -5.01
N SER A 91 -14.38 19.79 -5.92
CA SER A 91 -13.12 19.12 -5.56
C SER A 91 -11.94 19.56 -6.42
N ILE A 92 -10.77 19.69 -5.76
CA ILE A 92 -9.48 19.99 -6.40
C ILE A 92 -8.48 18.95 -5.91
N LEU A 93 -7.48 18.64 -6.72
CA LEU A 93 -6.46 17.66 -6.34
C LEU A 93 -5.04 18.08 -6.71
N ASN A 94 -4.10 17.34 -6.12
CA ASN A 94 -2.68 17.28 -6.46
C ASN A 94 -1.90 18.56 -6.10
N THR A 95 -0.58 18.49 -6.34
CA THR A 95 0.34 19.63 -6.20
C THR A 95 0.53 20.34 -7.53
N THR A 96 1.13 21.51 -7.51
CA THR A 96 1.53 22.24 -8.70
C THR A 96 2.94 21.88 -9.14
N ASN A 97 3.19 21.91 -10.45
CA ASN A 97 4.50 21.68 -11.08
C ASN A 97 5.15 20.34 -10.66
N ASN A 98 4.32 19.33 -10.31
CA ASN A 98 4.82 18.02 -9.86
C ASN A 98 5.93 18.17 -8.80
N LYS A 99 5.69 18.96 -7.75
CA LYS A 99 6.69 19.28 -6.72
C LYS A 99 6.05 19.47 -5.35
N ALA A 100 6.73 18.98 -4.29
CA ALA A 100 6.32 19.25 -2.92
C ALA A 100 6.30 20.77 -2.62
N GLN A 101 5.33 21.18 -1.83
CA GLN A 101 5.14 22.56 -1.39
C GLN A 101 5.46 22.71 0.10
N THR A 102 5.76 23.93 0.55
CA THR A 102 5.86 24.21 1.98
C THR A 102 4.47 24.26 2.61
N THR A 103 4.39 24.10 3.92
CA THR A 103 3.12 24.23 4.66
C THR A 103 2.50 25.62 4.51
N GLU A 104 3.32 26.68 4.36
CA GLU A 104 2.88 28.05 4.13
C GLU A 104 2.23 28.20 2.74
N MET A 105 2.83 27.61 1.72
CA MET A 105 2.26 27.58 0.36
C MET A 105 0.95 26.81 0.33
N TRP A 106 0.90 25.64 0.98
CA TRP A 106 -0.35 24.89 1.14
C TRP A 106 -1.45 25.70 1.83
N SER A 107 -1.10 26.39 2.91
CA SER A 107 -2.04 27.26 3.63
C SER A 107 -2.59 28.38 2.74
N TYR A 108 -1.73 29.04 1.95
CA TYR A 108 -2.13 30.05 0.98
C TYR A 108 -3.08 29.48 -0.09
N ILE A 109 -2.73 28.33 -0.67
CA ILE A 109 -3.52 27.66 -1.72
C ILE A 109 -4.89 27.27 -1.18
N ILE A 110 -4.93 26.50 -0.10
CA ILE A 110 -6.18 25.94 0.43
C ILE A 110 -7.10 27.06 0.94
N LYS A 111 -6.57 28.02 1.68
CA LYS A 111 -7.38 29.14 2.16
C LYS A 111 -8.01 29.94 1.03
N THR A 112 -7.26 30.25 -0.03
CA THR A 112 -7.78 30.98 -1.19
C THR A 112 -8.90 30.23 -1.91
N ILE A 113 -8.73 28.92 -2.10
CA ILE A 113 -9.75 28.05 -2.71
C ILE A 113 -11.01 28.00 -1.85
N GLN A 114 -10.87 27.77 -0.56
CA GLN A 114 -11.99 27.65 0.38
C GLN A 114 -12.77 28.96 0.50
N ASP A 115 -12.08 30.10 0.70
CA ASP A 115 -12.72 31.43 0.79
C ASP A 115 -13.50 31.74 -0.50
N ARG A 116 -12.99 31.32 -1.67
CA ARG A 116 -13.68 31.50 -2.94
C ARG A 116 -14.91 30.59 -3.05
N ALA A 117 -14.77 29.30 -2.83
CA ALA A 117 -15.85 28.33 -2.97
C ALA A 117 -17.04 28.62 -2.01
N ILE A 118 -16.73 28.92 -0.75
CA ILE A 118 -17.74 29.23 0.25
C ILE A 118 -18.52 30.50 -0.12
N ARG A 119 -17.82 31.51 -0.64
CA ARG A 119 -18.49 32.74 -1.11
C ARG A 119 -19.44 32.46 -2.27
N GLU A 120 -19.12 31.55 -3.16
CA GLU A 120 -19.90 31.26 -4.39
C GLU A 120 -21.09 30.31 -4.14
N THR A 121 -20.90 29.30 -3.29
CA THR A 121 -21.89 28.21 -3.14
C THR A 121 -22.26 27.91 -1.68
N GLY A 122 -21.52 28.44 -0.70
CA GLY A 122 -21.63 28.03 0.71
C GLY A 122 -21.05 26.63 0.97
N ILE A 123 -20.45 25.96 -0.02
CA ILE A 123 -19.93 24.59 0.08
C ILE A 123 -18.40 24.61 0.00
N PRO A 124 -17.70 24.05 1.02
CA PRO A 124 -16.25 23.94 0.98
C PRO A 124 -15.77 22.95 -0.10
N VAL A 125 -14.58 23.21 -0.67
CA VAL A 125 -13.93 22.30 -1.63
C VAL A 125 -13.33 21.11 -0.89
N LEU A 126 -13.47 19.91 -1.45
CA LEU A 126 -12.73 18.72 -1.04
C LEU A 126 -11.37 18.71 -1.76
N PHE A 127 -10.29 18.97 -1.04
CA PHE A 127 -8.95 18.93 -1.62
C PHE A 127 -8.30 17.56 -1.36
N GLY A 128 -7.90 16.86 -2.44
CA GLY A 128 -7.31 15.53 -2.38
C GLY A 128 -5.84 15.51 -2.82
N ILE A 129 -5.05 14.61 -2.22
CA ILE A 129 -3.65 14.40 -2.58
C ILE A 129 -3.23 12.94 -2.38
N ASP A 130 -2.17 12.54 -3.08
CA ASP A 130 -1.50 11.26 -2.84
C ASP A 130 -0.54 11.37 -1.65
N ALA A 131 -0.95 10.94 -0.45
CA ALA A 131 -0.08 10.76 0.70
C ALA A 131 0.13 9.26 0.93
N ILE A 132 0.93 8.63 0.05
CA ILE A 132 1.05 7.18 -0.10
C ILE A 132 1.90 6.58 1.02
N HIS A 133 3.07 7.17 1.31
CA HIS A 133 4.00 6.68 2.32
C HIS A 133 4.47 7.80 3.27
N GLY A 134 3.56 8.68 3.63
CA GLY A 134 3.77 9.92 4.36
C GLY A 134 3.12 11.06 3.61
N THR A 135 3.30 12.29 4.07
CA THR A 135 2.78 13.47 3.37
C THR A 135 3.76 13.90 2.27
N ASN A 136 3.90 13.05 1.27
CA ASN A 136 4.97 13.08 0.28
C ASN A 136 5.00 14.33 -0.63
N TYR A 137 3.95 15.14 -0.65
CA TYR A 137 3.91 16.41 -1.37
C TYR A 137 4.03 17.66 -0.48
N THR A 138 4.48 17.46 0.77
CA THR A 138 4.82 18.58 1.67
C THR A 138 6.28 18.50 2.09
N ALA A 139 7.02 19.59 1.91
CA ALA A 139 8.39 19.70 2.35
C ALA A 139 8.50 19.52 3.87
N ASP A 140 9.57 18.91 4.33
CA ASP A 140 9.84 18.60 5.74
C ASP A 140 8.86 17.66 6.43
N ALA A 141 7.90 17.09 5.72
CA ALA A 141 7.03 16.04 6.24
C ALA A 141 7.79 14.71 6.39
N THR A 142 7.28 13.88 7.30
CA THR A 142 7.85 12.56 7.59
C THR A 142 7.47 11.55 6.51
N LEU A 143 8.46 10.92 5.86
CA LEU A 143 8.25 9.83 4.90
C LEU A 143 8.61 8.49 5.53
N PHE A 144 7.75 7.50 5.31
CA PHE A 144 7.87 6.11 5.76
C PHE A 144 8.39 5.23 4.63
N PRO A 145 8.76 3.95 4.89
CA PRO A 145 8.93 2.96 3.83
C PRO A 145 7.69 2.88 2.93
N GLN A 146 7.89 2.58 1.65
CA GLN A 146 6.80 2.31 0.72
C GLN A 146 5.97 1.09 1.15
N GLY A 147 4.77 0.93 0.56
CA GLY A 147 3.81 -0.10 0.96
C GLY A 147 4.39 -1.51 1.11
N VAL A 148 5.20 -1.97 0.16
CA VAL A 148 5.83 -3.29 0.21
C VAL A 148 6.79 -3.44 1.39
N GLY A 149 7.52 -2.38 1.74
CA GLY A 149 8.38 -2.34 2.93
C GLY A 149 7.56 -2.39 4.22
N MET A 150 6.44 -1.66 4.27
CA MET A 150 5.51 -1.74 5.40
C MET A 150 4.90 -3.14 5.53
N GLY A 151 4.54 -3.79 4.42
CA GLY A 151 4.08 -5.19 4.38
C GLY A 151 5.13 -6.16 4.95
N ALA A 152 6.42 -5.94 4.63
CA ALA A 152 7.52 -6.76 5.14
C ALA A 152 7.70 -6.69 6.66
N THR A 153 7.17 -5.67 7.32
CA THR A 153 7.19 -5.57 8.78
C THR A 153 6.31 -6.62 9.46
N PHE A 154 5.21 -7.08 8.83
CA PHE A 154 4.16 -7.87 9.47
C PHE A 154 3.71 -7.27 10.81
N ASN A 155 3.62 -5.94 10.88
CA ASN A 155 3.34 -5.18 12.10
C ASN A 155 2.25 -4.14 11.87
N THR A 156 1.01 -4.52 12.17
CA THR A 156 -0.17 -3.65 11.99
C THR A 156 -0.15 -2.42 12.90
N ALA A 157 0.43 -2.53 14.09
CA ALA A 157 0.52 -1.38 15.01
C ALA A 157 1.45 -0.29 14.44
N LEU A 158 2.55 -0.71 13.80
CA LEU A 158 3.47 0.21 13.13
C LEU A 158 2.83 0.86 11.90
N MET A 159 2.02 0.10 11.15
CA MET A 159 1.24 0.63 10.03
C MET A 159 0.21 1.66 10.47
N GLU A 160 -0.54 1.39 11.55
CA GLU A 160 -1.51 2.31 12.12
C GLU A 160 -0.84 3.62 12.55
N GLU A 161 0.29 3.53 13.27
CA GLU A 161 1.02 4.71 13.75
C GLU A 161 1.61 5.53 12.59
N GLY A 162 2.22 4.90 11.59
CA GLY A 162 2.73 5.58 10.40
C GLY A 162 1.62 6.32 9.64
N SER A 163 0.45 5.70 9.49
CA SER A 163 -0.70 6.33 8.86
C SER A 163 -1.30 7.46 9.70
N ARG A 164 -1.28 7.34 11.04
CA ARG A 164 -1.71 8.40 11.96
C ARG A 164 -0.82 9.64 11.86
N ILE A 165 0.50 9.44 11.78
CA ILE A 165 1.46 10.52 11.58
C ILE A 165 1.24 11.17 10.20
N SER A 166 1.09 10.37 9.15
CA SER A 166 0.80 10.85 7.80
C SER A 166 -0.49 11.67 7.75
N ALA A 167 -1.55 11.23 8.43
CA ALA A 167 -2.81 11.97 8.53
C ALA A 167 -2.63 13.32 9.23
N TYR A 168 -1.94 13.33 10.36
CA TYR A 168 -1.65 14.54 11.12
C TYR A 168 -0.88 15.57 10.28
N GLU A 169 0.16 15.14 9.56
CA GLU A 169 0.98 16.02 8.74
C GLU A 169 0.26 16.47 7.46
N THR A 170 -0.61 15.62 6.89
CA THR A 170 -1.48 15.99 5.77
C THR A 170 -2.49 17.08 6.20
N ARG A 171 -3.08 16.95 7.39
CA ARG A 171 -3.93 18.01 7.97
C ARG A 171 -3.17 19.28 8.28
N ALA A 172 -1.94 19.18 8.78
CA ALA A 172 -1.06 20.34 9.01
C ALA A 172 -0.79 21.12 7.69
N SER A 173 -0.86 20.42 6.56
CA SER A 173 -0.82 21.00 5.21
C SER A 173 -2.19 21.48 4.72
N ASN A 174 -3.21 21.52 5.58
CA ASN A 174 -4.60 21.88 5.28
C ASN A 174 -5.35 20.93 4.34
N ILE A 175 -4.81 19.75 4.04
CA ILE A 175 -5.40 18.79 3.10
C ILE A 175 -6.23 17.77 3.88
N PRO A 176 -7.55 17.66 3.61
CA PRO A 176 -8.45 16.80 4.38
C PRO A 176 -8.64 15.39 3.81
N TYR A 177 -8.10 15.09 2.63
CA TYR A 177 -8.40 13.87 1.88
C TYR A 177 -7.15 13.31 1.21
N THR A 178 -6.92 12.01 1.38
CA THR A 178 -5.79 11.30 0.74
C THR A 178 -6.25 10.16 -0.15
N PHE A 179 -5.50 9.92 -1.25
CA PHE A 179 -5.67 8.77 -2.15
C PHE A 179 -4.81 7.59 -1.67
N ALA A 180 -5.01 7.20 -0.43
CA ALA A 180 -4.37 6.07 0.26
C ALA A 180 -5.40 5.40 1.17
N PRO A 181 -5.19 4.14 1.59
CA PRO A 181 -4.08 3.24 1.26
C PRO A 181 -4.18 2.63 -0.14
N THR A 182 -3.01 2.32 -0.73
CA THR A 182 -2.92 1.43 -1.89
C THR A 182 -2.96 -0.01 -1.41
N MET A 183 -3.94 -0.79 -1.86
CA MET A 183 -4.20 -2.13 -1.34
C MET A 183 -4.39 -3.17 -2.45
N ASP A 184 -3.76 -2.93 -3.60
CA ASP A 184 -3.69 -3.88 -4.69
C ASP A 184 -2.90 -5.13 -4.27
N LEU A 185 -3.33 -6.31 -4.69
CA LEU A 185 -2.54 -7.52 -4.50
C LEU A 185 -1.40 -7.56 -5.54
N ILE A 186 -0.17 -7.48 -5.07
CA ILE A 186 1.04 -7.44 -5.91
C ILE A 186 1.44 -8.86 -6.38
N ARG A 187 0.57 -9.49 -7.16
CA ARG A 187 0.72 -10.90 -7.58
C ARG A 187 1.50 -11.07 -8.89
N ASP A 188 1.71 -9.98 -9.63
CA ASP A 188 2.61 -9.95 -10.79
C ASP A 188 3.84 -9.08 -10.48
N GLN A 189 5.00 -9.71 -10.36
CA GLN A 189 6.25 -9.04 -10.01
C GLN A 189 6.77 -8.11 -11.11
N ARG A 190 6.22 -8.16 -12.33
CA ARG A 190 6.58 -7.27 -13.44
C ARG A 190 5.90 -5.91 -13.35
N TRP A 191 4.79 -5.82 -12.60
CA TRP A 191 3.98 -4.61 -12.51
C TRP A 191 4.75 -3.44 -11.90
N SER A 192 4.70 -2.27 -12.55
CA SER A 192 5.48 -1.09 -12.16
C SER A 192 5.07 -0.49 -10.81
N ARG A 193 3.86 -0.78 -10.32
CA ARG A 193 3.34 -0.31 -9.02
C ARG A 193 3.42 -1.37 -7.92
N HIS A 194 4.22 -2.43 -8.12
CA HIS A 194 4.41 -3.51 -7.15
C HIS A 194 4.77 -3.00 -5.75
N TRP A 195 5.59 -1.97 -5.65
CA TRP A 195 6.08 -1.41 -4.40
C TRP A 195 5.08 -0.55 -3.63
N GLU A 196 3.99 -0.07 -4.28
CA GLU A 196 3.02 0.82 -3.66
C GLU A 196 2.10 0.12 -2.66
N SER A 197 1.91 -1.20 -2.78
CA SER A 197 1.01 -1.99 -1.95
C SER A 197 1.76 -2.97 -1.05
N TYR A 198 1.02 -3.66 -0.19
CA TYR A 198 1.59 -4.36 0.96
C TYR A 198 2.09 -5.76 0.65
N SER A 199 1.35 -6.56 -0.17
CA SER A 199 1.63 -7.98 -0.30
C SER A 199 0.94 -8.63 -1.51
N GLU A 200 1.45 -9.81 -1.91
CA GLU A 200 0.72 -10.74 -2.77
C GLU A 200 -0.42 -11.45 -2.03
N ASP A 201 -0.42 -11.43 -0.68
CA ASP A 201 -1.37 -12.12 0.17
C ASP A 201 -2.59 -11.27 0.52
N THR A 202 -3.77 -11.84 0.38
CA THR A 202 -5.06 -11.21 0.66
C THR A 202 -5.22 -10.82 2.12
N TYR A 203 -4.83 -11.71 3.06
CA TYR A 203 -5.03 -11.48 4.49
C TYR A 203 -4.08 -10.40 5.01
N LEU A 204 -2.79 -10.48 4.67
CA LEU A 204 -1.80 -9.47 5.06
C LEU A 204 -2.19 -8.10 4.51
N THR A 205 -2.53 -8.02 3.21
CA THR A 205 -2.99 -6.76 2.61
C THR A 205 -4.21 -6.20 3.32
N ALA A 206 -5.21 -7.04 3.63
CA ALA A 206 -6.40 -6.60 4.35
C ALA A 206 -6.08 -6.08 5.77
N GLN A 207 -5.20 -6.76 6.53
CA GLN A 207 -4.83 -6.32 7.87
C GLN A 207 -4.03 -5.02 7.87
N MET A 208 -3.08 -4.88 6.94
CA MET A 208 -2.32 -3.63 6.78
C MET A 208 -3.21 -2.48 6.33
N ALA A 209 -4.14 -2.71 5.41
CA ALA A 209 -5.10 -1.72 4.95
C ALA A 209 -6.06 -1.28 6.07
N LEU A 210 -6.55 -2.20 6.91
CA LEU A 210 -7.38 -1.87 8.08
C LEU A 210 -6.62 -1.04 9.11
N ALA A 211 -5.36 -1.37 9.36
CA ALA A 211 -4.50 -0.59 10.25
C ALA A 211 -4.24 0.82 9.68
N SER A 212 -3.98 0.90 8.37
CA SER A 212 -3.80 2.17 7.67
C SER A 212 -5.06 3.02 7.70
N LEU A 213 -6.23 2.45 7.40
CA LEU A 213 -7.52 3.12 7.49
C LEU A 213 -7.75 3.74 8.88
N LYS A 214 -7.48 2.95 9.92
CA LYS A 214 -7.61 3.39 11.31
C LYS A 214 -6.65 4.53 11.64
N GLY A 215 -5.42 4.47 11.18
CA GLY A 215 -4.44 5.54 11.34
C GLY A 215 -4.88 6.84 10.63
N PHE A 216 -5.31 6.75 9.38
CA PHE A 216 -5.73 7.90 8.60
C PHE A 216 -7.06 8.50 9.06
N GLN A 217 -8.12 7.70 9.24
CA GLN A 217 -9.48 8.20 9.55
C GLN A 217 -9.82 8.21 11.04
N GLY A 218 -9.04 7.54 11.90
CA GLY A 218 -9.39 7.33 13.31
C GLY A 218 -10.44 6.23 13.48
N ASN A 219 -11.11 6.21 14.63
CA ASN A 219 -12.08 5.18 14.99
C ASN A 219 -13.55 5.58 14.75
N ASP A 220 -13.80 6.83 14.42
CA ASP A 220 -15.15 7.36 14.19
C ASP A 220 -15.25 7.90 12.77
N TYR A 221 -15.81 7.09 11.86
CA TYR A 221 -15.98 7.48 10.46
C TYR A 221 -17.09 8.52 10.23
N ASN A 222 -17.94 8.77 11.23
CA ASN A 222 -18.97 9.82 11.17
C ASN A 222 -18.44 11.19 11.53
N ASN A 223 -17.30 11.25 12.24
CA ASN A 223 -16.67 12.49 12.66
C ASN A 223 -15.15 12.38 12.59
N ILE A 224 -14.61 12.69 11.43
CA ILE A 224 -13.16 12.68 11.21
C ILE A 224 -12.54 13.86 11.93
N GLY A 225 -11.84 13.58 13.01
CA GLY A 225 -11.22 14.62 13.86
C GLY A 225 -10.15 15.44 13.12
N LYS A 226 -9.77 16.58 13.70
CA LYS A 226 -8.82 17.52 13.09
C LYS A 226 -7.42 16.93 12.79
N ASN A 227 -7.06 15.82 13.41
CA ASN A 227 -5.77 15.14 13.22
C ASN A 227 -5.83 13.99 12.20
N HIS A 228 -6.99 13.78 11.57
CA HIS A 228 -7.25 12.67 10.65
C HIS A 228 -7.72 13.19 9.29
N VAL A 229 -7.62 12.36 8.26
CA VAL A 229 -8.05 12.65 6.89
C VAL A 229 -8.97 11.55 6.38
N ALA A 230 -9.84 11.86 5.43
CA ALA A 230 -10.56 10.84 4.69
C ALA A 230 -9.59 10.05 3.81
N VAL A 231 -9.84 8.76 3.65
CA VAL A 231 -9.08 7.88 2.75
C VAL A 231 -9.82 7.68 1.43
N SER A 232 -9.08 7.32 0.38
CA SER A 232 -9.60 6.65 -0.81
C SER A 232 -8.88 5.31 -0.98
N LEU A 233 -9.60 4.22 -0.72
CA LEU A 233 -9.05 2.87 -0.94
C LEU A 233 -8.74 2.68 -2.42
N LYS A 234 -7.53 2.26 -2.79
CA LYS A 234 -7.16 2.11 -4.20
C LYS A 234 -6.29 0.89 -4.49
N HIS A 235 -6.38 0.35 -5.70
CA HIS A 235 -7.31 0.71 -6.80
C HIS A 235 -8.32 -0.42 -6.94
N TYR A 236 -9.59 -0.13 -6.80
CA TYR A 236 -10.68 -1.12 -6.80
C TYR A 236 -10.97 -1.61 -8.21
N MET A 237 -10.69 -2.85 -8.50
CA MET A 237 -9.87 -3.91 -7.92
C MET A 237 -9.16 -4.71 -9.02
N GLY A 238 -8.25 -5.65 -8.63
CA GLY A 238 -7.62 -6.55 -9.60
C GLY A 238 -6.53 -5.91 -10.47
N TYR A 239 -5.99 -4.76 -10.07
CA TYR A 239 -5.05 -3.96 -10.85
C TYR A 239 -3.63 -4.55 -10.86
N GLY A 240 -3.20 -5.21 -9.79
CA GLY A 240 -1.84 -5.75 -9.62
C GLY A 240 -1.57 -7.10 -10.31
N VAL A 241 -2.40 -7.47 -11.32
CA VAL A 241 -2.26 -8.72 -12.09
C VAL A 241 -2.51 -8.51 -13.58
N PRO A 242 -1.91 -7.48 -14.20
CA PRO A 242 -2.09 -7.26 -15.63
C PRO A 242 -1.45 -8.39 -16.43
N VAL A 243 -2.14 -8.93 -17.44
CA VAL A 243 -1.66 -10.05 -18.27
C VAL A 243 -0.29 -9.76 -18.90
N SER A 244 -0.06 -8.52 -19.31
CA SER A 244 1.20 -8.08 -19.90
C SER A 244 2.30 -7.77 -18.88
N GLY A 245 1.99 -7.72 -17.58
CA GLY A 245 2.87 -7.17 -16.54
C GLY A 245 2.99 -5.65 -16.56
N LYS A 246 2.31 -4.97 -17.50
CA LYS A 246 2.42 -3.52 -17.70
C LYS A 246 1.25 -2.78 -17.07
N ASP A 247 1.52 -1.61 -16.54
CA ASP A 247 0.53 -0.75 -15.88
C ASP A 247 -0.61 -0.34 -16.82
N ARG A 248 -1.82 -0.17 -16.27
CA ARG A 248 -3.05 0.23 -16.97
C ARG A 248 -3.48 -0.72 -18.10
N THR A 249 -3.05 -1.99 -18.05
CA THR A 249 -3.39 -3.02 -19.04
C THR A 249 -4.35 -4.07 -18.46
N PRO A 250 -5.06 -4.84 -19.32
CA PRO A 250 -6.11 -5.76 -18.89
C PRO A 250 -5.64 -6.88 -17.95
N ALA A 251 -6.48 -7.22 -16.98
CA ALA A 251 -6.38 -8.42 -16.15
C ALA A 251 -7.42 -9.47 -16.58
N ILE A 252 -7.05 -10.75 -16.45
CA ILE A 252 -7.96 -11.90 -16.58
C ILE A 252 -7.98 -12.61 -15.24
N ILE A 253 -9.12 -12.55 -14.56
CA ILE A 253 -9.28 -13.06 -13.19
C ILE A 253 -10.55 -13.92 -13.14
N SER A 254 -10.45 -15.14 -12.61
CA SER A 254 -11.63 -15.96 -12.39
C SER A 254 -12.60 -15.28 -11.41
N GLU A 255 -13.90 -15.55 -11.53
CA GLU A 255 -14.91 -14.96 -10.62
C GLU A 255 -14.63 -15.36 -9.16
N SER A 256 -14.16 -16.60 -8.91
CA SER A 256 -13.80 -17.06 -7.58
C SER A 256 -12.62 -16.27 -7.02
N ASP A 257 -11.52 -16.14 -7.75
CA ASP A 257 -10.37 -15.36 -7.29
C ASP A 257 -10.72 -13.88 -7.12
N LEU A 258 -11.54 -13.32 -8.02
CA LEU A 258 -11.97 -11.93 -7.93
C LEU A 258 -12.69 -11.66 -6.59
N ARG A 259 -13.59 -12.57 -6.17
CA ARG A 259 -14.32 -12.47 -4.89
C ARG A 259 -13.45 -12.81 -3.68
N GLU A 260 -12.71 -13.93 -3.74
CA GLU A 260 -11.97 -14.43 -2.59
C GLU A 260 -10.70 -13.64 -2.28
N LYS A 261 -10.02 -13.16 -3.33
CA LYS A 261 -8.70 -12.55 -3.19
C LYS A 261 -8.76 -11.03 -3.37
N PHE A 262 -9.26 -10.56 -4.50
CA PHE A 262 -9.15 -9.14 -4.86
C PHE A 262 -10.23 -8.27 -4.20
N PHE A 263 -11.45 -8.76 -4.06
CA PHE A 263 -12.54 -8.01 -3.40
C PHE A 263 -12.41 -7.98 -1.88
N GLU A 264 -11.92 -9.04 -1.27
CA GLU A 264 -11.93 -9.24 0.18
C GLU A 264 -11.22 -8.13 0.98
N PRO A 265 -10.02 -7.63 0.60
CA PRO A 265 -9.41 -6.49 1.29
C PRO A 265 -10.28 -5.23 1.24
N PHE A 266 -10.86 -4.92 0.08
CA PHE A 266 -11.76 -3.77 -0.09
C PHE A 266 -13.05 -3.92 0.70
N ARG A 267 -13.68 -5.11 0.65
CA ARG A 267 -14.87 -5.40 1.44
C ARG A 267 -14.65 -5.12 2.93
N ARG A 268 -13.57 -5.65 3.50
CA ARG A 268 -13.23 -5.43 4.92
C ARG A 268 -13.01 -3.97 5.26
N ALA A 269 -12.30 -3.23 4.41
CA ALA A 269 -12.04 -1.81 4.63
C ALA A 269 -13.30 -0.93 4.44
N ILE A 270 -14.17 -1.25 3.49
CA ILE A 270 -15.48 -0.61 3.29
C ILE A 270 -16.36 -0.83 4.52
N GLU A 271 -16.47 -2.07 5.00
CA GLU A 271 -17.24 -2.42 6.21
C GLU A 271 -16.67 -1.75 7.48
N ALA A 272 -15.38 -1.47 7.51
CA ALA A 272 -14.71 -0.71 8.57
C ALA A 272 -14.92 0.80 8.49
N GLY A 273 -15.61 1.31 7.45
CA GLY A 273 -16.05 2.69 7.34
C GLY A 273 -15.16 3.61 6.49
N ALA A 274 -14.43 3.07 5.51
CA ALA A 274 -13.70 3.90 4.55
C ALA A 274 -14.63 4.87 3.81
N LEU A 275 -14.24 6.14 3.67
CA LEU A 275 -15.12 7.20 3.13
C LEU A 275 -15.12 7.28 1.63
N SER A 276 -14.11 6.78 0.93
CA SER A 276 -14.15 6.67 -0.53
C SER A 276 -13.36 5.48 -1.06
N VAL A 277 -13.64 5.13 -2.31
CA VAL A 277 -12.98 4.06 -3.07
C VAL A 277 -12.63 4.60 -4.45
N MET A 278 -11.35 4.53 -4.83
CA MET A 278 -10.86 4.89 -6.16
C MET A 278 -10.82 3.66 -7.06
N ILE A 279 -11.34 3.81 -8.26
CA ILE A 279 -11.53 2.72 -9.21
C ILE A 279 -10.22 2.44 -9.96
N ASN A 280 -9.98 1.19 -10.28
CA ASN A 280 -8.84 0.71 -11.04
C ASN A 280 -8.85 1.24 -12.50
N SER A 281 -7.69 1.73 -12.96
CA SER A 281 -7.49 2.23 -14.32
C SER A 281 -7.45 1.16 -15.42
N GLY A 282 -7.59 -0.12 -15.10
CA GLY A 282 -7.52 -1.24 -16.04
C GLY A 282 -8.88 -1.82 -16.40
N HIS A 283 -8.81 -2.99 -17.03
CA HIS A 283 -9.99 -3.81 -17.39
C HIS A 283 -9.92 -5.13 -16.65
N ILE A 284 -11.06 -5.67 -16.27
CA ILE A 284 -11.19 -7.04 -15.75
C ILE A 284 -12.03 -7.85 -16.71
N ASN A 285 -11.47 -8.95 -17.22
CA ASN A 285 -12.18 -9.87 -18.12
C ASN A 285 -12.81 -9.19 -19.33
N GLY A 286 -12.15 -8.13 -19.85
CA GLY A 286 -12.60 -7.39 -21.02
C GLY A 286 -13.57 -6.23 -20.74
N VAL A 287 -13.95 -5.98 -19.48
CA VAL A 287 -14.81 -4.87 -19.09
C VAL A 287 -13.98 -3.80 -18.38
N SER A 288 -14.01 -2.56 -18.87
CA SER A 288 -13.40 -1.43 -18.18
C SER A 288 -14.07 -1.23 -16.81
N THR A 289 -13.27 -1.13 -15.75
CA THR A 289 -13.81 -1.04 -14.38
C THR A 289 -14.64 0.20 -14.15
N HIS A 290 -14.35 1.31 -14.85
CA HIS A 290 -15.13 2.54 -14.80
C HIS A 290 -16.50 2.46 -15.52
N ALA A 291 -16.77 1.34 -16.20
CA ALA A 291 -18.04 1.05 -16.90
C ALA A 291 -18.78 -0.17 -16.31
N ASP A 292 -18.21 -0.84 -15.31
CA ASP A 292 -18.78 -2.07 -14.75
C ASP A 292 -19.79 -1.78 -13.65
N TYR A 293 -21.09 -1.69 -14.03
CA TYR A 293 -22.20 -1.49 -13.10
C TYR A 293 -22.24 -2.56 -11.99
N ARG A 294 -21.91 -3.82 -12.33
CA ARG A 294 -21.90 -4.94 -11.38
C ARG A 294 -20.89 -4.70 -10.26
N LEU A 295 -19.66 -4.33 -10.61
CA LEU A 295 -18.62 -4.11 -9.60
C LEU A 295 -18.86 -2.83 -8.79
N LEU A 296 -19.33 -1.75 -9.45
CA LEU A 296 -19.45 -0.44 -8.80
C LEU A 296 -20.76 -0.28 -8.02
N THR A 297 -21.87 -0.72 -8.61
CA THR A 297 -23.19 -0.54 -8.00
C THR A 297 -23.61 -1.79 -7.23
N GLU A 298 -23.71 -2.96 -7.89
CA GLU A 298 -24.25 -4.15 -7.23
C GLU A 298 -23.36 -4.59 -6.05
N TRP A 299 -22.03 -4.78 -6.27
CA TRP A 299 -21.15 -5.29 -5.20
C TRP A 299 -20.84 -4.27 -4.12
N VAL A 300 -20.60 -3.00 -4.47
CA VAL A 300 -20.18 -1.99 -3.49
C VAL A 300 -21.37 -1.27 -2.90
N LYS A 301 -22.19 -0.62 -3.72
CA LYS A 301 -23.26 0.23 -3.21
C LYS A 301 -24.43 -0.57 -2.62
N GLU A 302 -24.87 -1.63 -3.33
CA GLU A 302 -26.05 -2.41 -2.94
C GLU A 302 -25.70 -3.51 -1.94
N ASP A 303 -24.80 -4.45 -2.31
CA ASP A 303 -24.48 -5.60 -1.48
C ASP A 303 -23.82 -5.20 -0.14
N LEU A 304 -22.90 -4.22 -0.13
CA LEU A 304 -22.27 -3.72 1.09
C LEU A 304 -23.02 -2.54 1.73
N ASN A 305 -24.11 -2.08 1.12
CA ASN A 305 -24.83 -0.87 1.56
C ASN A 305 -23.88 0.31 1.82
N TYR A 306 -22.96 0.54 0.87
CA TYR A 306 -21.92 1.55 1.00
C TYR A 306 -22.45 2.96 0.74
N ASP A 307 -22.23 3.87 1.68
CA ASP A 307 -22.67 5.26 1.62
C ASP A 307 -21.57 6.28 1.28
N GLY A 308 -20.33 5.79 1.09
CA GLY A 308 -19.19 6.60 0.70
C GLY A 308 -19.13 6.92 -0.80
N VAL A 309 -18.03 7.55 -1.22
CA VAL A 309 -17.81 8.08 -2.58
C VAL A 309 -17.06 7.07 -3.44
N LEU A 310 -17.57 6.78 -4.64
CA LEU A 310 -16.80 6.12 -5.70
C LEU A 310 -16.16 7.20 -6.60
N ILE A 311 -14.83 7.26 -6.59
CA ILE A 311 -14.06 8.22 -7.37
C ILE A 311 -13.29 7.51 -8.49
N THR A 312 -13.16 8.16 -9.67
CA THR A 312 -12.31 7.64 -10.75
C THR A 312 -10.82 7.81 -10.40
N ASP A 313 -9.96 7.08 -11.09
CA ASP A 313 -8.55 7.41 -11.22
C ASP A 313 -8.35 8.47 -12.32
N TRP A 314 -7.09 8.87 -12.56
CA TRP A 314 -6.67 9.97 -13.42
C TRP A 314 -7.15 9.81 -14.86
N ASN A 315 -8.05 10.70 -15.28
CA ASN A 315 -8.56 10.83 -16.65
C ASN A 315 -9.29 9.59 -17.21
N ASP A 316 -9.68 8.63 -16.37
CA ASP A 316 -10.17 7.33 -16.85
C ASP A 316 -11.57 7.37 -17.46
N VAL A 317 -12.38 8.39 -17.17
CA VAL A 317 -13.64 8.57 -17.92
C VAL A 317 -13.35 8.91 -19.38
N GLU A 318 -12.40 9.80 -19.64
CA GLU A 318 -12.01 10.16 -21.01
C GLU A 318 -11.38 8.95 -21.73
N ASN A 319 -10.63 8.12 -21.00
CA ASN A 319 -10.03 6.89 -21.52
C ASN A 319 -11.04 5.85 -22.02
N LEU A 320 -12.29 5.85 -21.54
CA LEU A 320 -13.34 4.97 -22.09
C LEU A 320 -13.58 5.20 -23.59
N ALA A 321 -13.39 6.45 -24.07
CA ALA A 321 -13.47 6.75 -25.49
C ALA A 321 -12.14 6.56 -26.22
N PHE A 322 -11.04 7.11 -25.69
CA PHE A 322 -9.78 7.22 -26.43
C PHE A 322 -8.85 6.01 -26.31
N ARG A 323 -8.89 5.31 -25.19
CA ARG A 323 -8.06 4.12 -24.94
C ARG A 323 -8.86 2.84 -25.09
N ASP A 324 -10.04 2.80 -24.46
CA ASP A 324 -10.82 1.56 -24.29
C ASP A 324 -11.82 1.33 -25.42
N HIS A 325 -12.13 2.38 -26.19
CA HIS A 325 -13.03 2.36 -27.36
C HIS A 325 -14.42 1.79 -27.07
N ILE A 326 -14.95 2.01 -25.84
CA ILE A 326 -16.31 1.58 -25.44
C ILE A 326 -17.32 2.73 -25.42
N ALA A 327 -16.86 3.96 -25.65
CA ALA A 327 -17.66 5.15 -25.80
C ALA A 327 -17.34 5.82 -27.15
N SER A 328 -18.33 6.47 -27.76
CA SER A 328 -18.18 7.16 -29.06
C SER A 328 -17.38 8.47 -28.94
N ASP A 329 -17.47 9.12 -27.79
CA ASP A 329 -16.83 10.39 -27.47
C ASP A 329 -16.81 10.59 -25.93
N PHE A 330 -16.25 11.72 -25.48
CA PHE A 330 -16.16 12.03 -24.06
C PHE A 330 -17.52 12.15 -23.37
N LYS A 331 -18.52 12.73 -24.05
CA LYS A 331 -19.87 12.86 -23.50
C LYS A 331 -20.53 11.50 -23.30
N ASP A 332 -20.37 10.57 -24.25
CA ASP A 332 -20.84 9.19 -24.11
C ASP A 332 -20.10 8.44 -22.99
N ALA A 333 -18.79 8.66 -22.85
CA ALA A 333 -17.99 8.11 -21.74
C ALA A 333 -18.51 8.57 -20.37
N ILE A 334 -18.85 9.85 -20.21
CA ILE A 334 -19.49 10.39 -19.00
C ILE A 334 -20.82 9.66 -18.73
N ARG A 335 -21.66 9.49 -19.74
CA ARG A 335 -22.94 8.77 -19.62
C ARG A 335 -22.74 7.35 -19.08
N ILE A 336 -21.77 6.61 -19.64
CA ILE A 336 -21.47 5.23 -19.25
C ILE A 336 -21.02 5.18 -17.80
N SER A 337 -20.00 5.95 -17.43
CA SER A 337 -19.37 5.89 -16.10
C SER A 337 -20.31 6.37 -14.99
N ILE A 338 -21.04 7.45 -15.19
CA ILE A 338 -21.99 7.97 -14.19
C ILE A 338 -23.14 6.97 -13.96
N ASN A 339 -23.67 6.36 -15.02
CA ASN A 339 -24.71 5.33 -14.89
C ASN A 339 -24.18 4.01 -14.31
N ALA A 340 -22.88 3.71 -14.44
CA ALA A 340 -22.25 2.57 -13.78
C ALA A 340 -22.10 2.76 -12.26
N GLY A 341 -22.12 4.00 -11.75
CA GLY A 341 -22.12 4.24 -10.31
C GLY A 341 -21.08 5.25 -9.81
N ILE A 342 -20.28 5.86 -10.69
CA ILE A 342 -19.26 6.86 -10.30
C ILE A 342 -19.92 8.12 -9.70
N ASP A 343 -19.35 8.62 -8.59
CA ASP A 343 -19.87 9.77 -7.84
C ASP A 343 -19.00 11.02 -7.99
N LEU A 344 -17.69 10.87 -8.05
CA LEU A 344 -16.72 11.96 -8.20
C LEU A 344 -15.77 11.62 -9.36
N VAL A 345 -15.63 12.53 -10.32
CA VAL A 345 -14.86 12.29 -11.54
C VAL A 345 -13.58 13.13 -11.53
N MET A 346 -12.44 12.45 -11.54
CA MET A 346 -11.14 13.08 -11.72
C MET A 346 -10.94 13.40 -13.21
N VAL A 347 -11.24 14.64 -13.57
CA VAL A 347 -11.09 15.18 -14.93
C VAL A 347 -10.00 16.25 -14.93
N PRO A 348 -8.71 15.84 -14.95
CA PRO A 348 -7.60 16.71 -14.58
C PRO A 348 -7.62 18.07 -15.27
N TYR A 349 -7.95 18.11 -16.57
CA TYR A 349 -7.85 19.30 -17.41
C TYR A 349 -9.08 19.57 -18.29
N ASN A 350 -9.97 18.57 -18.47
CA ASN A 350 -11.07 18.68 -19.44
C ASN A 350 -12.28 19.43 -18.86
N LYS A 351 -12.38 20.73 -19.17
CA LYS A 351 -13.43 21.64 -18.66
C LYS A 351 -14.82 21.37 -19.24
N ASN A 352 -14.96 20.49 -20.25
CA ASN A 352 -16.27 20.17 -20.85
C ASN A 352 -17.12 19.26 -19.96
N PHE A 353 -16.55 18.57 -18.99
CA PHE A 353 -17.23 17.60 -18.13
C PHE A 353 -18.54 18.12 -17.57
N CYS A 354 -18.54 19.31 -16.94
CA CYS A 354 -19.74 19.88 -16.32
C CYS A 354 -20.84 20.16 -17.36
N ASN A 355 -20.47 20.75 -18.50
CA ASN A 355 -21.44 21.08 -19.57
C ASN A 355 -22.05 19.81 -20.19
N ASP A 356 -21.22 18.79 -20.44
CA ASP A 356 -21.66 17.53 -21.04
C ASP A 356 -22.55 16.74 -20.08
N LEU A 357 -22.24 16.68 -18.79
CA LEU A 357 -23.08 16.01 -17.80
C LEU A 357 -24.42 16.72 -17.61
N ILE A 358 -24.43 18.06 -17.55
CA ILE A 358 -25.68 18.85 -17.52
C ILE A 358 -26.56 18.56 -18.77
N ALA A 359 -25.92 18.51 -19.95
CA ALA A 359 -26.64 18.19 -21.18
C ALA A 359 -27.23 16.77 -21.13
N LEU A 360 -26.46 15.78 -20.65
CA LEU A 360 -26.94 14.39 -20.51
C LEU A 360 -28.16 14.28 -19.58
N VAL A 361 -28.18 15.05 -18.50
CA VAL A 361 -29.34 15.08 -17.58
C VAL A 361 -30.54 15.72 -18.28
N LYS A 362 -30.36 16.87 -18.95
CA LYS A 362 -31.43 17.55 -19.71
C LYS A 362 -31.98 16.70 -20.87
N GLU A 363 -31.14 15.84 -21.46
CA GLU A 363 -31.52 14.85 -22.49
C GLU A 363 -32.16 13.59 -21.90
N GLY A 364 -32.24 13.43 -20.58
CA GLY A 364 -32.76 12.24 -19.91
C GLY A 364 -31.91 10.99 -20.03
N LYS A 365 -30.63 11.13 -20.46
CA LYS A 365 -29.67 10.02 -20.61
C LYS A 365 -28.95 9.67 -19.29
N VAL A 366 -28.92 10.60 -18.36
CA VAL A 366 -28.54 10.42 -16.95
C VAL A 366 -29.72 10.92 -16.12
N LYS A 367 -30.17 10.12 -15.16
CA LYS A 367 -31.31 10.47 -14.32
C LYS A 367 -30.88 11.49 -13.25
N GLN A 368 -31.78 12.43 -12.90
CA GLN A 368 -31.54 13.41 -11.83
C GLN A 368 -31.24 12.72 -10.50
N GLU A 369 -31.94 11.61 -10.21
CA GLU A 369 -31.75 10.85 -8.97
C GLU A 369 -30.32 10.28 -8.84
N ARG A 370 -29.68 9.95 -9.99
CA ARG A 370 -28.29 9.49 -9.97
C ARG A 370 -27.32 10.62 -9.60
N ILE A 371 -27.59 11.82 -10.10
CA ILE A 371 -26.83 13.03 -9.72
C ILE A 371 -27.03 13.32 -8.23
N ASP A 372 -28.28 13.26 -7.76
CA ASP A 372 -28.60 13.53 -6.36
C ASP A 372 -27.95 12.54 -5.41
N ASP A 373 -27.89 11.23 -5.75
CA ASP A 373 -27.17 10.22 -4.98
C ASP A 373 -25.64 10.53 -4.91
N ALA A 374 -25.02 10.87 -6.06
CA ALA A 374 -23.59 11.20 -6.09
C ALA A 374 -23.24 12.40 -5.20
N VAL A 375 -24.01 13.49 -5.34
CA VAL A 375 -23.78 14.71 -4.60
C VAL A 375 -24.01 14.51 -3.09
N ARG A 376 -25.03 13.73 -2.71
CA ARG A 376 -25.25 13.38 -1.30
C ARG A 376 -24.04 12.68 -0.70
N ARG A 377 -23.43 11.74 -1.41
CA ARG A 377 -22.20 11.03 -0.97
C ARG A 377 -21.04 12.00 -0.76
N VAL A 378 -20.80 12.89 -1.72
CA VAL A 378 -19.75 13.91 -1.61
C VAL A 378 -20.00 14.86 -0.44
N LEU A 379 -21.25 15.31 -0.25
CA LEU A 379 -21.62 16.19 0.87
C LEU A 379 -21.47 15.50 2.24
N ARG A 380 -21.89 14.22 2.38
CA ARG A 380 -21.67 13.44 3.60
C ARG A 380 -20.19 13.43 3.97
N MET A 381 -19.32 13.14 3.01
CA MET A 381 -17.87 13.13 3.24
C MET A 381 -17.37 14.49 3.72
N LYS A 382 -17.79 15.59 3.10
CA LYS A 382 -17.42 16.94 3.53
C LYS A 382 -17.91 17.28 4.94
N PHE A 383 -19.12 16.86 5.33
CA PHE A 383 -19.65 17.01 6.67
C PHE A 383 -18.87 16.17 7.70
N ARG A 384 -18.62 14.88 7.38
CA ARG A 384 -17.83 13.98 8.23
C ARG A 384 -16.41 14.51 8.50
N LEU A 385 -15.85 15.24 7.54
CA LEU A 385 -14.54 15.91 7.65
C LEU A 385 -14.58 17.24 8.43
N GLY A 386 -15.79 17.73 8.79
CA GLY A 386 -15.96 19.01 9.49
C GLY A 386 -15.63 20.25 8.64
N LEU A 387 -15.62 20.12 7.30
CA LEU A 387 -15.21 21.21 6.41
C LEU A 387 -16.19 22.37 6.40
N PHE A 388 -17.48 22.14 6.67
CA PHE A 388 -18.49 23.20 6.79
C PHE A 388 -18.31 24.05 8.03
N GLU A 389 -17.78 23.46 9.12
CA GLU A 389 -17.49 24.13 10.38
C GLU A 389 -16.13 24.83 10.34
N LYS A 390 -15.13 24.15 9.78
CA LYS A 390 -13.76 24.65 9.72
C LYS A 390 -13.08 24.17 8.42
N PRO A 391 -13.11 25.00 7.36
CA PRO A 391 -12.62 24.60 6.03
C PRO A 391 -11.09 24.56 5.90
N TYR A 392 -10.35 25.18 6.82
CA TYR A 392 -8.89 25.16 6.91
C TYR A 392 -8.41 25.39 8.34
N TRP A 393 -7.14 25.09 8.60
CA TRP A 393 -6.51 25.13 9.94
C TRP A 393 -5.27 26.01 9.94
N ASP A 394 -4.86 26.44 11.15
CA ASP A 394 -3.58 27.10 11.35
C ASP A 394 -2.49 26.05 11.62
N LYS A 395 -1.30 26.21 11.00
CA LYS A 395 -0.13 25.36 11.24
C LYS A 395 0.24 25.27 12.73
N ALA A 396 0.02 26.36 13.49
CA ALA A 396 0.28 26.39 14.93
C ALA A 396 -0.56 25.36 15.73
N GLU A 397 -1.64 24.81 15.15
CA GLU A 397 -2.42 23.73 15.76
C GLU A 397 -1.75 22.35 15.63
N TYR A 398 -0.64 22.26 14.86
CA TYR A 398 0.08 21.03 14.55
C TYR A 398 1.58 21.13 14.92
N PRO A 399 1.92 21.28 16.21
CA PRO A 399 3.29 21.50 16.67
C PRO A 399 4.22 20.28 16.45
N GLU A 400 3.66 19.09 16.21
CA GLU A 400 4.44 17.86 16.00
C GLU A 400 4.78 17.61 14.53
N PHE A 401 4.39 18.49 13.60
CA PHE A 401 4.73 18.36 12.18
C PHE A 401 6.25 18.27 11.99
N GLY A 402 6.74 17.20 11.34
CA GLY A 402 8.16 16.96 11.09
C GLY A 402 8.99 16.82 12.37
N SER A 403 8.38 16.39 13.50
CA SER A 403 9.07 16.29 14.77
C SER A 403 10.02 15.09 14.83
N ALA A 404 11.02 15.18 15.71
CA ALA A 404 11.93 14.07 15.98
C ALA A 404 11.21 12.78 16.46
N ALA A 405 10.02 12.92 17.09
CA ALA A 405 9.19 11.78 17.47
C ALA A 405 8.61 11.07 16.22
N HIS A 406 8.12 11.83 15.25
CA HIS A 406 7.63 11.30 13.98
C HIS A 406 8.77 10.64 13.18
N GLU A 407 9.94 11.30 13.11
CA GLU A 407 11.15 10.76 12.47
C GLU A 407 11.59 9.43 13.09
N ALA A 408 11.52 9.31 14.43
CA ALA A 408 11.87 8.07 15.13
C ALA A 408 10.93 6.89 14.77
N GLU A 409 9.62 7.14 14.60
CA GLU A 409 8.69 6.10 14.17
C GLU A 409 8.93 5.69 12.69
N ALA A 410 9.29 6.63 11.81
CA ALA A 410 9.67 6.31 10.43
C ALA A 410 10.97 5.49 10.37
N LYS A 411 11.98 5.84 11.19
CA LYS A 411 13.21 5.06 11.34
C LYS A 411 12.92 3.64 11.82
N LYS A 412 12.06 3.49 12.83
CA LYS A 412 11.64 2.18 13.36
C LYS A 412 10.91 1.34 12.31
N ALA A 413 10.10 1.98 11.44
CA ALA A 413 9.46 1.30 10.32
C ALA A 413 10.49 0.80 9.30
N ALA A 414 11.51 1.60 8.99
CA ALA A 414 12.62 1.18 8.13
C ALA A 414 13.42 0.03 8.74
N ASP A 415 13.73 0.08 10.06
CA ASP A 415 14.42 -1.00 10.78
C ASP A 415 13.68 -2.34 10.69
N GLU A 416 12.35 -2.33 10.82
CA GLU A 416 11.54 -3.55 10.79
C GLU A 416 11.21 -4.05 9.38
N SER A 417 11.32 -3.19 8.35
CA SER A 417 11.05 -3.56 6.96
C SER A 417 12.21 -4.33 6.33
N ILE A 418 13.45 -3.92 6.61
CA ILE A 418 14.65 -4.49 5.98
C ILE A 418 14.73 -5.99 6.24
N THR A 419 14.88 -6.76 5.16
CA THR A 419 14.80 -8.22 5.19
C THR A 419 16.14 -8.85 4.83
N LEU A 420 16.72 -9.62 5.77
CA LEU A 420 17.96 -10.38 5.55
C LEU A 420 17.62 -11.70 4.83
N LEU A 421 18.11 -11.89 3.61
CA LEU A 421 17.81 -13.05 2.76
C LEU A 421 18.92 -14.11 2.76
N LYS A 422 20.16 -13.70 3.01
CA LYS A 422 21.32 -14.61 3.08
C LYS A 422 22.35 -14.05 4.05
N ASN A 423 22.95 -14.92 4.85
CA ASN A 423 24.05 -14.59 5.77
C ASN A 423 25.00 -15.78 5.92
N GLU A 424 25.84 -16.03 4.90
CA GLU A 424 26.71 -17.18 4.84
C GLU A 424 27.81 -17.07 5.90
N ASN A 425 27.97 -18.12 6.73
CA ASN A 425 28.94 -18.20 7.81
C ASN A 425 28.88 -17.02 8.81
N ASN A 426 27.71 -16.42 9.00
CA ASN A 426 27.50 -15.26 9.86
C ASN A 426 28.46 -14.11 9.52
N ILE A 427 28.58 -13.79 8.22
CA ILE A 427 29.42 -12.68 7.75
C ILE A 427 28.93 -11.32 8.27
N LEU A 428 27.63 -11.19 8.51
CA LEU A 428 26.99 -10.09 9.20
C LEU A 428 26.73 -10.44 10.66
N PRO A 429 26.81 -9.49 11.59
CA PRO A 429 27.18 -8.07 11.38
C PRO A 429 28.66 -7.87 11.00
N ILE A 430 28.92 -6.77 10.27
CA ILE A 430 30.27 -6.39 9.85
C ILE A 430 31.13 -6.08 11.09
N LYS A 431 32.34 -6.58 11.11
CA LYS A 431 33.26 -6.39 12.24
C LYS A 431 33.68 -4.92 12.41
N GLN A 432 33.66 -4.44 13.63
CA GLN A 432 34.16 -3.11 13.96
C GLN A 432 35.58 -2.87 13.41
N GLY A 433 35.81 -1.67 12.86
CA GLY A 433 37.08 -1.27 12.28
C GLY A 433 37.39 -1.82 10.88
N ALA A 434 36.47 -2.57 10.28
CA ALA A 434 36.60 -3.06 8.92
C ALA A 434 36.67 -1.91 7.89
N ARG A 435 37.39 -2.15 6.80
CA ARG A 435 37.42 -1.27 5.64
C ARG A 435 36.39 -1.74 4.62
N ILE A 436 35.58 -0.82 4.14
CA ILE A 436 34.41 -1.13 3.32
C ILE A 436 34.48 -0.36 2.00
N LEU A 437 34.25 -1.03 0.89
CA LEU A 437 33.89 -0.40 -0.38
C LEU A 437 32.37 -0.39 -0.49
N VAL A 438 31.80 0.79 -0.63
CA VAL A 438 30.39 0.99 -0.98
C VAL A 438 30.33 1.31 -2.48
N THR A 439 29.52 0.56 -3.24
CA THR A 439 29.50 0.67 -4.70
C THR A 439 28.13 0.30 -5.27
N GLY A 440 27.88 0.62 -6.53
CA GLY A 440 26.61 0.42 -7.22
C GLY A 440 25.78 1.70 -7.31
N PRO A 441 24.78 1.75 -8.22
CA PRO A 441 24.04 2.97 -8.53
C PRO A 441 23.15 3.46 -7.38
N ASN A 442 22.76 2.57 -6.46
CA ASN A 442 21.90 2.87 -5.32
C ASN A 442 22.67 3.27 -4.05
N ALA A 443 24.01 3.28 -4.12
CA ALA A 443 24.87 3.48 -2.94
C ALA A 443 24.83 4.90 -2.37
N ASN A 444 24.62 5.93 -3.23
CA ASN A 444 24.73 7.33 -2.86
C ASN A 444 23.63 8.17 -3.52
N SER A 445 22.37 7.80 -3.28
CA SER A 445 21.18 8.48 -3.81
C SER A 445 20.00 8.37 -2.85
N MET A 446 19.42 9.50 -2.46
CA MET A 446 18.17 9.55 -1.73
C MET A 446 16.98 9.23 -2.63
N ARG A 447 17.09 9.55 -3.92
CA ARG A 447 16.08 9.26 -4.92
C ARG A 447 15.76 7.76 -4.98
N THR A 448 16.79 6.91 -5.01
CA THR A 448 16.60 5.45 -5.06
C THR A 448 16.07 4.86 -3.76
N LEU A 449 16.40 5.45 -2.60
CA LEU A 449 15.88 5.03 -1.29
C LEU A 449 14.39 5.32 -1.13
N ASN A 450 13.92 6.43 -1.69
CA ASN A 450 12.54 6.87 -1.54
C ASN A 450 11.60 6.31 -2.62
N GLY A 451 12.07 6.20 -3.88
CA GLY A 451 11.24 5.75 -4.99
C GLY A 451 10.30 6.81 -5.53
N GLY A 452 9.29 6.40 -6.30
CA GLY A 452 8.21 7.27 -6.77
C GLY A 452 7.31 7.76 -5.63
N TRP A 453 6.41 8.69 -5.92
CA TRP A 453 5.58 9.36 -4.92
C TRP A 453 6.38 9.99 -3.76
N SER A 454 7.57 10.52 -4.05
CA SER A 454 8.44 11.14 -3.04
C SER A 454 8.84 12.52 -3.50
N TYR A 455 8.22 13.56 -2.92
CA TYR A 455 8.37 14.97 -3.25
C TYR A 455 7.99 15.36 -4.68
N SER A 456 7.86 14.40 -5.57
CA SER A 456 7.35 14.48 -6.95
C SER A 456 6.78 13.12 -7.37
N TRP A 457 6.01 13.09 -8.46
CA TRP A 457 5.34 11.86 -8.91
C TRP A 457 6.33 10.72 -9.21
N GLN A 458 7.39 10.99 -9.99
CA GLN A 458 8.40 9.99 -10.34
C GLN A 458 9.55 9.90 -9.31
N GLY A 459 9.52 10.73 -8.24
CA GLY A 459 10.61 10.81 -7.26
C GLY A 459 11.87 11.51 -7.77
N GLU A 460 11.82 12.12 -8.96
CA GLU A 460 12.96 12.74 -9.63
C GLU A 460 13.44 14.03 -8.95
N LYS A 461 12.63 14.59 -8.04
CA LYS A 461 12.98 15.81 -7.28
C LYS A 461 13.36 15.53 -5.82
N THR A 462 13.52 14.27 -5.45
CA THR A 462 13.82 13.88 -4.07
C THR A 462 15.06 14.56 -3.52
N GLU A 463 16.13 14.67 -4.31
CA GLU A 463 17.40 15.29 -3.87
C GLU A 463 17.24 16.77 -3.46
N LEU A 464 16.22 17.47 -3.96
CA LEU A 464 15.94 18.87 -3.59
C LEU A 464 15.39 19.04 -2.16
N PHE A 465 14.85 17.97 -1.59
CA PHE A 465 14.14 17.99 -0.30
C PHE A 465 14.76 17.08 0.75
N ALA A 466 15.58 16.11 0.32
CA ALA A 466 16.11 15.04 1.16
C ALA A 466 17.61 15.22 1.51
N GLU A 467 18.23 16.37 1.22
CA GLU A 467 19.67 16.66 1.46
C GLU A 467 20.08 16.48 2.93
N LYS A 468 19.14 16.67 3.87
CA LYS A 468 19.39 16.50 5.31
C LYS A 468 19.52 15.04 5.78
N TYR A 469 19.14 14.07 4.95
CA TYR A 469 19.16 12.64 5.29
C TYR A 469 20.37 11.95 4.69
N ASN A 470 20.80 10.85 5.31
CA ASN A 470 21.97 10.11 4.86
C ASN A 470 21.66 9.18 3.69
N THR A 471 22.52 9.16 2.69
CA THR A 471 22.61 8.06 1.71
C THR A 471 23.26 6.83 2.36
N ILE A 472 23.19 5.65 1.70
CA ILE A 472 23.82 4.42 2.21
C ILE A 472 25.33 4.64 2.47
N PHE A 473 26.01 5.31 1.54
CA PHE A 473 27.43 5.65 1.71
C PHE A 473 27.64 6.52 2.95
N GLU A 474 26.87 7.58 3.14
CA GLU A 474 27.03 8.50 4.26
C GLU A 474 26.71 7.85 5.61
N ALA A 475 25.63 7.06 5.69
CA ALA A 475 25.27 6.33 6.89
C ALA A 475 26.38 5.35 7.31
N LEU A 476 26.95 4.60 6.36
CA LEU A 476 28.07 3.69 6.64
C LEU A 476 29.35 4.45 7.02
N LYS A 477 29.63 5.56 6.36
CA LYS A 477 30.74 6.46 6.71
C LYS A 477 30.62 6.97 8.15
N ASN A 478 29.39 7.35 8.56
CA ASN A 478 29.13 7.79 9.94
C ASN A 478 29.34 6.66 10.97
N LYS A 479 28.96 5.42 10.65
CA LYS A 479 29.11 4.25 11.55
C LYS A 479 30.56 3.71 11.66
N PHE A 480 31.27 3.61 10.54
CA PHE A 480 32.59 2.98 10.50
C PHE A 480 33.76 3.99 10.51
N GLY A 481 33.50 5.26 10.26
CA GLY A 481 34.47 6.34 10.19
C GLY A 481 34.95 6.64 8.77
N GLU A 482 35.23 7.91 8.51
CA GLU A 482 35.56 8.47 7.17
C GLU A 482 36.72 7.76 6.48
N GLY A 483 37.79 7.41 7.22
CA GLY A 483 38.95 6.73 6.67
C GLY A 483 38.77 5.21 6.42
N LYS A 484 37.62 4.65 6.76
CA LYS A 484 37.31 3.21 6.64
C LYS A 484 36.33 2.89 5.52
N VAL A 485 35.52 3.83 5.10
CA VAL A 485 34.52 3.64 4.06
C VAL A 485 34.89 4.40 2.81
N LYS A 486 35.01 3.69 1.70
CA LYS A 486 35.32 4.25 0.39
C LYS A 486 34.11 4.09 -0.52
N TYR A 487 33.78 5.16 -1.25
CA TYR A 487 32.74 5.13 -2.29
C TYR A 487 33.36 5.16 -3.68
N VAL A 488 32.95 4.24 -4.53
CA VAL A 488 33.22 4.25 -5.99
C VAL A 488 31.98 3.68 -6.68
N PRO A 489 31.25 4.45 -7.48
CA PRO A 489 29.95 4.01 -7.98
C PRO A 489 30.02 2.78 -8.88
N GLY A 490 30.99 2.70 -9.78
CA GLY A 490 31.10 1.61 -10.77
C GLY A 490 30.02 1.64 -11.85
N VAL A 491 28.79 1.89 -11.45
CA VAL A 491 27.62 2.17 -12.30
C VAL A 491 26.81 3.30 -11.67
N GLU A 492 26.28 4.20 -12.48
CA GLU A 492 25.45 5.34 -12.04
C GLU A 492 24.27 5.53 -13.01
N TYR A 493 23.10 5.88 -12.45
CA TYR A 493 21.96 6.28 -13.27
C TYR A 493 22.23 7.65 -13.93
N LYS A 494 21.66 7.84 -15.11
CA LYS A 494 21.69 9.11 -15.82
C LYS A 494 20.66 10.07 -15.22
N MET A 495 21.11 11.22 -14.70
CA MET A 495 20.26 12.16 -13.95
C MET A 495 19.02 12.61 -14.72
N ASP A 496 19.19 13.03 -15.99
CA ASP A 496 18.13 13.54 -16.86
C ASP A 496 17.57 12.48 -17.82
N GLY A 497 17.87 11.19 -17.56
CA GLY A 497 17.45 10.07 -18.38
C GLY A 497 16.15 9.40 -17.92
N GLN A 498 15.71 8.40 -18.68
CA GLN A 498 14.67 7.48 -18.22
C GLN A 498 15.17 6.75 -16.97
N TYR A 499 14.25 6.23 -16.13
CA TYR A 499 14.62 5.60 -14.86
C TYR A 499 15.63 4.45 -15.00
N PHE A 500 15.65 3.76 -16.14
CA PHE A 500 16.54 2.64 -16.44
C PHE A 500 17.85 3.05 -17.14
N GLU A 501 18.00 4.30 -17.57
CA GLU A 501 19.23 4.76 -18.27
C GLU A 501 20.39 4.94 -17.29
N GLU A 502 21.53 4.41 -17.70
CA GLU A 502 22.79 4.46 -16.95
C GLU A 502 23.88 5.18 -17.72
N ASN A 503 24.78 5.82 -17.01
CA ASN A 503 26.01 6.38 -17.57
C ASN A 503 26.98 5.25 -17.97
N PRO A 504 27.99 5.50 -18.84
CA PRO A 504 29.02 4.51 -19.15
C PRO A 504 29.68 3.97 -17.87
N PRO A 505 29.71 2.63 -17.67
CA PRO A 505 30.13 2.03 -16.39
C PRO A 505 31.63 2.20 -16.15
N GLN A 506 32.01 2.39 -14.88
CA GLN A 506 33.38 2.53 -14.42
C GLN A 506 33.84 1.30 -13.59
N ILE A 507 33.56 0.09 -14.06
CA ILE A 507 33.79 -1.17 -13.35
C ILE A 507 35.26 -1.34 -12.94
N GLY A 508 36.20 -0.94 -13.80
CA GLY A 508 37.64 -1.01 -13.50
C GLY A 508 38.05 -0.20 -12.27
N ALA A 509 37.45 0.96 -12.03
CA ALA A 509 37.67 1.77 -10.84
C ALA A 509 37.17 1.07 -9.57
N ALA A 510 36.00 0.45 -9.62
CA ALA A 510 35.45 -0.34 -8.50
C ALA A 510 36.31 -1.56 -8.17
N ILE A 511 36.79 -2.32 -9.17
CA ILE A 511 37.72 -3.44 -8.97
C ILE A 511 39.02 -2.96 -8.29
N SER A 512 39.60 -1.86 -8.76
CA SER A 512 40.81 -1.27 -8.18
C SER A 512 40.59 -0.86 -6.72
N ALA A 513 39.44 -0.29 -6.40
CA ALA A 513 39.07 0.10 -5.05
C ALA A 513 38.87 -1.10 -4.11
N ALA A 514 38.43 -2.24 -4.62
CA ALA A 514 38.21 -3.47 -3.84
C ALA A 514 39.49 -4.07 -3.29
N SER A 515 40.65 -3.80 -3.87
CA SER A 515 41.94 -4.38 -3.42
C SER A 515 42.29 -4.04 -1.97
N GLY A 516 41.91 -2.84 -1.49
CA GLY A 516 42.25 -2.31 -0.19
C GLY A 516 41.24 -2.49 0.94
N VAL A 517 40.14 -3.22 0.71
CA VAL A 517 39.03 -3.33 1.65
C VAL A 517 38.84 -4.75 2.19
N ASP A 518 38.08 -4.88 3.26
CA ASP A 518 37.75 -6.15 3.89
C ASP A 518 36.37 -6.66 3.42
N TYR A 519 35.43 -5.75 3.10
CA TYR A 519 34.09 -6.04 2.61
C TYR A 519 33.71 -5.14 1.44
N ILE A 520 32.83 -5.63 0.58
CA ILE A 520 32.17 -4.86 -0.46
C ILE A 520 30.67 -4.83 -0.16
N VAL A 521 30.11 -3.65 0.03
CA VAL A 521 28.65 -3.42 0.08
C VAL A 521 28.24 -2.95 -1.30
N LEU A 522 27.61 -3.85 -2.05
CA LEU A 522 27.16 -3.64 -3.43
C LEU A 522 25.68 -3.32 -3.44
N CYS A 523 25.34 -2.07 -3.73
CA CYS A 523 23.97 -1.55 -3.75
C CYS A 523 23.46 -1.49 -5.21
N VAL A 524 22.57 -2.40 -5.56
CA VAL A 524 21.96 -2.50 -6.88
C VAL A 524 20.44 -2.53 -6.79
N GLY A 525 19.76 -2.38 -7.90
CA GLY A 525 18.32 -2.42 -7.97
C GLY A 525 17.75 -1.48 -9.03
N GLU A 526 16.86 -0.59 -8.62
CA GLU A 526 16.13 0.30 -9.52
C GLU A 526 16.30 1.78 -9.11
N ASN A 527 16.24 2.67 -10.11
CA ASN A 527 16.03 4.09 -9.86
C ASN A 527 14.54 4.34 -9.55
N SER A 528 14.18 5.56 -9.14
CA SER A 528 12.80 5.91 -8.90
C SER A 528 11.97 5.96 -10.18
N TYR A 529 10.77 5.43 -10.10
CA TYR A 529 9.72 5.48 -11.13
C TYR A 529 8.36 5.33 -10.46
N CYS A 530 7.30 5.67 -11.20
CA CYS A 530 5.92 5.42 -10.83
C CYS A 530 5.08 5.11 -12.06
N GLU A 531 4.09 4.22 -11.92
CA GLU A 531 3.08 3.91 -12.96
C GLU A 531 3.66 3.48 -14.32
N THR A 532 2.98 3.86 -15.42
CA THR A 532 3.37 3.51 -16.80
C THR A 532 4.83 3.83 -17.15
N PRO A 533 5.44 4.96 -16.74
CA PRO A 533 6.87 5.18 -16.94
C PRO A 533 7.78 4.09 -16.38
N GLY A 534 7.34 3.35 -15.34
CA GLY A 534 8.05 2.23 -14.75
C GLY A 534 7.85 0.89 -15.44
N ASN A 535 7.12 0.82 -16.56
CA ASN A 535 6.96 -0.43 -17.32
C ASN A 535 8.31 -0.96 -17.81
N LEU A 536 8.44 -2.28 -17.86
CA LEU A 536 9.65 -2.97 -18.31
C LEU A 536 9.31 -4.14 -19.24
N ASP A 537 10.31 -4.59 -19.99
CA ASP A 537 10.22 -5.77 -20.84
C ASP A 537 10.96 -6.98 -20.23
N GLU A 538 11.96 -6.74 -19.36
CA GLU A 538 12.77 -7.76 -18.70
C GLU A 538 12.87 -7.52 -17.20
N LEU A 539 12.70 -8.58 -16.41
CA LEU A 539 12.79 -8.51 -14.94
C LEU A 539 14.25 -8.63 -14.41
N THR A 540 15.23 -8.81 -15.29
CA THR A 540 16.65 -8.86 -14.90
C THR A 540 17.18 -7.50 -14.46
N LEU A 541 18.18 -7.48 -13.57
CA LEU A 541 19.00 -6.28 -13.34
C LEU A 541 19.65 -5.83 -14.65
N SER A 542 19.99 -4.55 -14.77
CA SER A 542 20.70 -4.05 -15.94
C SER A 542 21.98 -4.82 -16.21
N GLU A 543 22.40 -4.84 -17.49
CA GLU A 543 23.64 -5.51 -17.90
C GLU A 543 24.85 -4.91 -17.16
N ASN A 544 24.90 -3.59 -16.96
CA ASN A 544 26.00 -2.92 -16.28
C ASN A 544 26.05 -3.29 -14.79
N GLN A 545 24.90 -3.32 -14.09
CA GLN A 545 24.84 -3.73 -12.68
C GLN A 545 25.25 -5.21 -12.53
N THR A 546 24.77 -6.07 -13.42
CA THR A 546 25.14 -7.49 -13.46
C THR A 546 26.64 -7.66 -13.73
N ALA A 547 27.22 -6.90 -14.67
CA ALA A 547 28.63 -6.94 -14.97
C ALA A 547 29.49 -6.44 -13.81
N LEU A 548 29.09 -5.35 -13.13
CA LEU A 548 29.74 -4.85 -11.92
C LEU A 548 29.76 -5.92 -10.83
N ALA A 549 28.60 -6.53 -10.55
CA ALA A 549 28.48 -7.58 -9.53
C ALA A 549 29.43 -8.76 -9.83
N LYS A 550 29.37 -9.32 -11.05
CA LYS A 550 30.24 -10.43 -11.46
C LYS A 550 31.74 -10.09 -11.41
N ALA A 551 32.10 -8.86 -11.73
CA ALA A 551 33.48 -8.41 -11.65
C ALA A 551 33.98 -8.31 -10.20
N LEU A 552 33.16 -7.78 -9.29
CA LEU A 552 33.48 -7.68 -7.87
C LEU A 552 33.54 -9.04 -7.18
N LEU A 553 32.65 -9.99 -7.51
CA LEU A 553 32.70 -11.38 -7.01
C LEU A 553 34.03 -12.06 -7.36
N LYS A 554 34.60 -11.82 -8.54
CA LYS A 554 35.88 -12.35 -8.96
C LYS A 554 37.09 -11.79 -8.19
N THR A 555 36.92 -10.71 -7.43
CA THR A 555 38.01 -10.16 -6.57
C THR A 555 38.32 -11.04 -5.37
N GLY A 556 37.47 -12.01 -5.05
CA GLY A 556 37.58 -12.87 -3.86
C GLY A 556 37.26 -12.17 -2.55
N LYS A 557 36.82 -10.90 -2.58
CA LYS A 557 36.37 -10.18 -1.39
C LYS A 557 34.92 -10.57 -1.04
N PRO A 558 34.56 -10.63 0.24
CA PRO A 558 33.17 -10.84 0.65
C PRO A 558 32.27 -9.74 0.10
N VAL A 559 31.29 -10.11 -0.71
CA VAL A 559 30.28 -9.20 -1.25
C VAL A 559 28.98 -9.34 -0.45
N ILE A 560 28.52 -8.23 0.12
CA ILE A 560 27.21 -8.04 0.73
C ILE A 560 26.34 -7.37 -0.33
N LEU A 561 25.35 -8.08 -0.84
CA LEU A 561 24.43 -7.57 -1.87
C LEU A 561 23.27 -6.87 -1.18
N VAL A 562 23.08 -5.60 -1.46
CA VAL A 562 21.96 -4.78 -1.00
C VAL A 562 21.06 -4.50 -2.20
N LEU A 563 19.83 -5.00 -2.14
CA LEU A 563 18.81 -4.85 -3.17
C LEU A 563 17.89 -3.67 -2.80
N ASN A 564 18.08 -2.55 -3.45
CA ASN A 564 17.23 -1.37 -3.29
C ASN A 564 16.34 -1.24 -4.53
N GLU A 565 15.17 -1.85 -4.48
CA GLU A 565 14.30 -2.08 -5.62
C GLU A 565 12.83 -2.07 -5.22
N GLY A 566 11.98 -1.52 -6.06
CA GLY A 566 10.54 -1.46 -5.84
C GLY A 566 9.83 -2.78 -6.16
N ARG A 567 10.36 -3.55 -7.07
CA ARG A 567 9.91 -4.90 -7.45
C ARG A 567 11.11 -5.85 -7.54
N PRO A 568 10.93 -7.16 -7.32
CA PRO A 568 12.05 -8.09 -7.28
C PRO A 568 12.70 -8.25 -8.66
N ARG A 569 13.99 -7.90 -8.76
CA ARG A 569 14.81 -8.11 -9.97
C ARG A 569 15.54 -9.44 -9.88
N LEU A 570 15.66 -10.17 -11.01
CA LEU A 570 16.25 -11.49 -11.01
C LEU A 570 17.75 -11.48 -10.69
N ILE A 571 18.12 -12.09 -9.57
CA ILE A 571 19.50 -12.10 -9.04
C ILE A 571 20.19 -13.46 -9.13
N ARG A 572 19.54 -14.47 -9.71
CA ARG A 572 20.04 -15.87 -9.78
C ARG A 572 21.45 -16.04 -10.32
N SER A 573 21.93 -15.09 -11.16
CA SER A 573 23.24 -15.16 -11.79
C SER A 573 24.37 -14.60 -10.91
N ILE A 574 24.04 -13.92 -9.82
CA ILE A 574 25.01 -13.26 -8.92
C ILE A 574 24.88 -13.71 -7.46
N GLU A 575 23.67 -14.00 -7.00
CA GLU A 575 23.36 -14.38 -5.63
C GLU A 575 24.16 -15.57 -5.09
N PRO A 576 24.41 -16.68 -5.83
CA PRO A 576 25.11 -17.83 -5.27
C PRO A 576 26.50 -17.53 -4.73
N GLU A 577 27.22 -16.58 -5.33
CA GLU A 577 28.60 -16.22 -4.96
C GLU A 577 28.66 -15.09 -3.90
N THR A 578 27.52 -14.43 -3.59
CA THR A 578 27.47 -13.40 -2.53
C THR A 578 27.53 -14.02 -1.15
N LYS A 579 28.02 -13.28 -0.16
CA LYS A 579 28.12 -13.75 1.23
C LYS A 579 26.94 -13.35 2.10
N ALA A 580 26.27 -12.25 1.74
CA ALA A 580 25.01 -11.85 2.32
C ALA A 580 24.13 -11.18 1.27
N VAL A 581 22.82 -11.25 1.46
CA VAL A 581 21.80 -10.58 0.63
C VAL A 581 20.80 -9.91 1.55
N ILE A 582 20.58 -8.62 1.33
CA ILE A 582 19.63 -7.81 2.08
C ILE A 582 18.64 -7.20 1.07
N GLN A 583 17.35 -7.42 1.31
CA GLN A 583 16.28 -6.73 0.59
C GLN A 583 15.93 -5.46 1.34
N LEU A 584 16.20 -4.33 0.72
CA LEU A 584 16.00 -3.00 1.31
C LEU A 584 14.61 -2.43 0.92
N TYR A 585 14.02 -2.91 -0.16
CA TYR A 585 12.83 -2.33 -0.80
C TYR A 585 13.07 -0.84 -1.13
N LEU A 586 12.10 0.01 -0.81
CA LEU A 586 12.17 1.47 -0.86
C LEU A 586 11.90 1.99 0.56
N PRO A 587 12.95 2.13 1.40
CA PRO A 587 12.82 2.29 2.85
C PRO A 587 12.57 3.74 3.29
N GLY A 588 12.50 4.70 2.35
CA GLY A 588 12.32 6.12 2.65
C GLY A 588 13.55 6.82 3.21
N ASN A 589 13.33 8.00 3.77
CA ASN A 589 14.40 8.91 4.20
C ASN A 589 15.37 8.33 5.24
N TYR A 590 14.89 7.41 6.09
CA TYR A 590 15.67 6.84 7.20
C TYR A 590 16.25 5.46 6.89
N GLY A 591 16.07 4.98 5.66
CA GLY A 591 16.44 3.63 5.25
C GLY A 591 17.94 3.36 5.26
N ALA A 592 18.76 4.36 4.95
CA ALA A 592 20.20 4.22 4.98
C ALA A 592 20.75 4.04 6.40
N ASP A 593 20.22 4.82 7.36
CA ASP A 593 20.59 4.70 8.77
C ASP A 593 20.11 3.35 9.33
N ALA A 594 18.92 2.89 8.96
CA ALA A 594 18.40 1.58 9.32
C ALA A 594 19.28 0.45 8.79
N LEU A 595 19.71 0.53 7.54
CA LEU A 595 20.62 -0.44 6.94
C LEU A 595 21.97 -0.46 7.67
N ALA A 596 22.52 0.72 8.00
CA ALA A 596 23.79 0.85 8.71
C ALA A 596 23.72 0.23 10.12
N ASP A 597 22.60 0.42 10.85
CA ASP A 597 22.37 -0.20 12.15
C ASP A 597 22.25 -1.72 12.06
N ILE A 598 21.64 -2.25 11.01
CA ILE A 598 21.60 -3.69 10.74
C ILE A 598 23.02 -4.19 10.43
N LEU A 599 23.75 -3.54 9.53
CA LEU A 599 25.09 -3.97 9.14
C LEU A 599 26.09 -3.93 10.29
N THR A 600 25.91 -3.06 11.29
CA THR A 600 26.72 -3.02 12.52
C THR A 600 26.25 -3.97 13.61
N GLY A 601 25.01 -4.51 13.49
CA GLY A 601 24.39 -5.35 14.51
C GLY A 601 23.73 -4.59 15.66
N GLU A 602 23.60 -3.27 15.55
CA GLU A 602 22.84 -2.45 16.51
C GLU A 602 21.35 -2.77 16.45
N VAL A 603 20.86 -3.10 15.24
CA VAL A 603 19.52 -3.61 14.99
C VAL A 603 19.61 -5.04 14.46
N ASN A 604 18.81 -5.94 15.03
CA ASN A 604 18.65 -7.30 14.53
C ASN A 604 17.54 -7.30 13.46
N PRO A 605 17.83 -7.71 12.20
CA PRO A 605 16.83 -7.72 11.12
C PRO A 605 15.63 -8.60 11.47
N SER A 606 14.44 -8.15 11.13
CA SER A 606 13.17 -8.83 11.45
C SER A 606 12.13 -8.77 10.35
N GLY A 607 12.45 -8.17 9.20
CA GLY A 607 11.60 -8.15 8.02
C GLY A 607 11.40 -9.55 7.45
N LYS A 608 10.23 -9.79 6.86
CA LYS A 608 9.89 -11.02 6.12
C LYS A 608 9.36 -10.64 4.74
N LEU A 609 9.70 -11.39 3.69
CA LEU A 609 9.22 -11.13 2.34
C LEU A 609 7.68 -11.17 2.30
N PRO A 610 7.02 -10.09 1.87
CA PRO A 610 5.57 -10.06 1.73
C PRO A 610 5.10 -10.57 0.36
N TYR A 611 6.01 -11.12 -0.42
CA TYR A 611 5.77 -11.74 -1.73
C TYR A 611 6.75 -12.88 -1.96
N THR A 612 6.44 -13.72 -2.94
CA THR A 612 7.34 -14.76 -3.46
C THR A 612 8.37 -14.11 -4.38
N TYR A 613 9.65 -14.19 -4.04
CA TYR A 613 10.74 -13.64 -4.85
C TYR A 613 11.04 -14.59 -6.02
N PRO A 614 10.89 -14.16 -7.29
CA PRO A 614 11.04 -15.03 -8.45
C PRO A 614 12.52 -15.35 -8.72
N LYS A 615 12.77 -16.54 -9.24
CA LYS A 615 14.10 -16.97 -9.69
C LYS A 615 14.26 -16.84 -11.21
N PHE A 616 13.15 -16.99 -11.96
CA PHE A 616 13.08 -16.97 -13.40
C PHE A 616 11.87 -16.19 -13.87
N GLU A 617 11.95 -15.52 -15.01
CA GLU A 617 10.83 -14.78 -15.61
C GLU A 617 9.64 -15.67 -15.97
N GLN A 618 9.90 -16.93 -16.35
CA GLN A 618 8.86 -17.90 -16.66
C GLN A 618 8.28 -18.59 -15.41
N GLY A 619 8.77 -18.25 -14.23
CA GLY A 619 8.43 -18.88 -12.95
C GLY A 619 7.73 -17.94 -11.99
N LEU A 620 6.91 -17.01 -12.47
CA LEU A 620 6.12 -16.15 -11.63
C LEU A 620 4.99 -16.94 -10.98
N ILE A 621 5.11 -17.19 -9.70
CA ILE A 621 4.15 -17.96 -8.91
C ILE A 621 4.00 -17.29 -7.54
N THR A 622 2.80 -17.33 -6.98
CA THR A 622 2.54 -16.88 -5.61
C THR A 622 2.57 -18.05 -4.63
N TYR A 623 2.75 -17.77 -3.35
CA TYR A 623 2.88 -18.82 -2.32
C TYR A 623 1.60 -19.65 -2.15
N ASP A 624 0.43 -19.10 -2.52
CA ASP A 624 -0.91 -19.69 -2.44
C ASP A 624 -1.37 -20.34 -3.77
N HIS A 625 -0.43 -20.77 -4.58
CA HIS A 625 -0.69 -21.39 -5.88
C HIS A 625 -1.54 -22.67 -5.77
N LYS A 626 -2.06 -23.13 -6.90
CA LYS A 626 -2.75 -24.42 -6.96
C LYS A 626 -1.74 -25.59 -6.93
N PRO A 627 -2.07 -26.76 -6.36
CA PRO A 627 -1.15 -27.92 -6.29
C PRO A 627 -0.55 -28.31 -7.64
N SER A 628 -1.31 -28.21 -8.73
CA SER A 628 -0.86 -28.56 -10.07
C SER A 628 0.15 -27.56 -10.70
N GLN A 629 0.31 -26.37 -10.13
CA GLN A 629 1.29 -25.38 -10.61
C GLN A 629 2.71 -25.64 -10.13
N ASN A 630 2.87 -26.43 -9.07
CA ASN A 630 4.17 -26.82 -8.53
C ASN A 630 4.12 -28.26 -8.00
N ILE A 631 4.33 -29.22 -8.89
CA ILE A 631 4.33 -30.66 -8.57
C ILE A 631 5.77 -31.08 -8.29
N GLU A 632 6.05 -31.49 -7.06
CA GLU A 632 7.31 -32.11 -6.66
C GLU A 632 7.17 -33.64 -6.77
N GLY A 633 8.04 -34.25 -7.53
CA GLY A 633 8.12 -35.71 -7.64
C GLY A 633 7.79 -36.26 -9.03
N LYS A 634 8.08 -37.54 -9.24
CA LYS A 634 7.78 -38.27 -10.47
C LYS A 634 6.33 -38.74 -10.42
N MET A 635 5.56 -38.44 -11.46
CA MET A 635 4.31 -39.14 -11.72
C MET A 635 4.63 -40.53 -12.24
N GLU A 636 3.93 -41.56 -11.76
CA GLU A 636 4.03 -42.92 -12.29
C GLU A 636 3.60 -42.94 -13.75
N GLY A 637 4.50 -43.40 -14.61
CA GLY A 637 4.25 -43.51 -16.06
C GLY A 637 5.50 -43.32 -16.94
N ALA A 638 5.31 -43.28 -18.23
CA ALA A 638 6.41 -43.18 -19.21
C ALA A 638 7.05 -41.75 -19.28
N TYR A 639 6.47 -40.76 -18.62
CA TYR A 639 6.91 -39.37 -18.68
C TYR A 639 7.17 -38.82 -17.31
N ASP A 640 8.21 -38.00 -17.17
CA ASP A 640 8.48 -37.19 -15.98
C ASP A 640 7.72 -35.87 -16.15
N TYR A 641 6.54 -35.76 -15.52
CA TYR A 641 5.71 -34.55 -15.53
C TYR A 641 6.11 -33.61 -14.42
N GLY A 642 7.40 -33.32 -14.27
CA GLY A 642 7.85 -32.31 -13.29
C GLY A 642 7.34 -30.93 -13.69
N ALA A 643 6.39 -30.38 -12.95
CA ALA A 643 5.96 -28.99 -13.05
C ALA A 643 6.51 -28.17 -11.87
N GLN A 644 7.83 -28.27 -11.65
CA GLN A 644 8.47 -27.55 -10.54
C GLN A 644 8.74 -26.10 -10.93
N THR A 645 8.22 -25.18 -10.13
CA THR A 645 8.56 -23.76 -10.20
C THR A 645 9.54 -23.42 -9.08
N SER A 646 10.80 -23.18 -9.46
CA SER A 646 11.83 -22.74 -8.50
C SER A 646 11.68 -21.25 -8.21
N VAL A 647 11.56 -20.89 -6.94
CA VAL A 647 11.60 -19.49 -6.46
C VAL A 647 12.97 -19.15 -5.91
N GLN A 648 13.35 -17.87 -5.89
CA GLN A 648 14.59 -17.43 -5.28
C GLN A 648 14.46 -17.47 -3.75
N TYR A 649 13.39 -16.87 -3.24
CA TYR A 649 13.01 -16.91 -1.82
C TYR A 649 11.48 -16.99 -1.68
N PRO A 650 10.96 -17.80 -0.75
CA PRO A 650 9.52 -17.94 -0.58
C PRO A 650 8.89 -16.76 0.20
N PHE A 651 7.59 -16.56 0.05
CA PHE A 651 6.79 -15.68 0.90
C PHE A 651 7.00 -15.99 2.39
N GLY A 652 7.12 -14.94 3.21
CA GLY A 652 7.36 -15.06 4.65
C GLY A 652 8.82 -15.37 5.03
N PHE A 653 9.73 -15.48 4.05
CA PHE A 653 11.14 -15.72 4.32
C PHE A 653 11.85 -14.46 4.80
N GLY A 654 12.76 -14.62 5.76
CA GLY A 654 13.62 -13.60 6.30
C GLY A 654 14.43 -14.16 7.46
N LEU A 655 15.72 -13.86 7.50
CA LEU A 655 16.65 -14.30 8.52
C LEU A 655 16.77 -13.27 9.66
N SER A 656 17.35 -13.71 10.77
CA SER A 656 17.68 -12.91 11.94
C SER A 656 19.11 -13.22 12.39
N TYR A 657 19.73 -12.36 13.19
CA TYR A 657 21.00 -12.64 13.87
C TYR A 657 20.82 -13.60 15.06
N THR A 658 19.59 -13.98 15.37
CA THR A 658 19.26 -15.01 16.35
C THR A 658 18.44 -16.12 15.69
N THR A 659 18.14 -17.18 16.45
CA THR A 659 17.34 -18.32 16.00
C THR A 659 16.09 -18.48 16.86
N PHE A 660 14.99 -18.91 16.25
CA PHE A 660 13.73 -19.15 16.94
C PHE A 660 13.29 -20.60 16.78
N GLU A 661 12.79 -21.17 17.86
CA GLU A 661 12.21 -22.50 17.90
C GLU A 661 10.71 -22.41 18.18
N TYR A 662 9.93 -23.13 17.39
CA TYR A 662 8.48 -23.21 17.52
C TYR A 662 8.11 -24.54 18.15
N THR A 663 7.31 -24.51 19.23
CA THR A 663 6.81 -25.71 19.94
C THR A 663 5.37 -25.52 20.35
N ASN A 664 4.71 -26.63 20.77
CA ASN A 664 3.39 -26.61 21.39
C ASN A 664 2.30 -25.92 20.58
N LEU A 665 2.24 -26.16 19.25
CA LEU A 665 1.09 -25.73 18.44
C LEU A 665 -0.16 -26.47 18.97
N ALA A 666 -1.13 -25.71 19.46
CA ALA A 666 -2.36 -26.25 20.02
C ALA A 666 -3.57 -25.42 19.57
N VAL A 667 -4.71 -26.10 19.40
CA VAL A 667 -6.00 -25.47 19.08
C VAL A 667 -6.98 -25.76 20.22
N ASP A 668 -7.86 -24.82 20.53
CA ASP A 668 -8.85 -24.94 21.60
C ASP A 668 -9.97 -25.96 21.25
N LYS A 669 -10.21 -26.19 19.97
CA LYS A 669 -11.20 -27.15 19.46
C LYS A 669 -10.74 -27.81 18.16
N LYS A 670 -10.88 -29.14 18.09
CA LYS A 670 -10.54 -29.92 16.88
C LYS A 670 -11.66 -29.97 15.87
N GLU A 671 -12.90 -29.78 16.30
CA GLU A 671 -14.08 -29.76 15.46
C GLU A 671 -14.73 -28.37 15.50
N PHE A 672 -15.18 -27.88 14.36
CA PHE A 672 -15.80 -26.58 14.24
C PHE A 672 -16.89 -26.56 13.16
N LYS A 673 -17.66 -25.49 13.11
CA LYS A 673 -18.64 -25.17 12.08
C LYS A 673 -18.69 -23.69 11.80
N SER A 674 -19.45 -23.28 10.79
CA SER A 674 -19.66 -21.87 10.47
C SER A 674 -20.08 -21.06 11.71
N GLY A 675 -19.48 -19.86 11.85
CA GLY A 675 -19.70 -18.95 12.97
C GLY A 675 -18.84 -19.24 14.21
N ASP A 676 -18.10 -20.34 14.24
CA ASP A 676 -17.14 -20.60 15.32
C ASP A 676 -15.90 -19.72 15.20
N SER A 677 -15.27 -19.52 16.35
CA SER A 677 -13.92 -18.94 16.46
C SER A 677 -12.99 -19.99 17.07
N ILE A 678 -11.83 -20.19 16.43
CA ILE A 678 -10.81 -21.14 16.83
C ILE A 678 -9.65 -20.33 17.41
N GLN A 679 -9.24 -20.69 18.65
CA GLN A 679 -8.06 -20.11 19.28
C GLN A 679 -6.86 -21.02 19.05
N ILE A 680 -5.77 -20.45 18.59
CA ILE A 680 -4.52 -21.15 18.33
C ILE A 680 -3.45 -20.59 19.27
N SER A 681 -2.68 -21.46 19.90
CA SER A 681 -1.53 -21.06 20.70
C SER A 681 -0.27 -21.76 20.20
N ILE A 682 0.84 -21.01 20.21
CA ILE A 682 2.15 -21.48 19.72
C ILE A 682 3.20 -20.93 20.67
N ASP A 683 4.08 -21.76 21.19
CA ASP A 683 5.24 -21.29 21.95
C ASP A 683 6.39 -21.01 21.00
N VAL A 684 6.95 -19.80 21.10
CA VAL A 684 8.11 -19.35 20.33
C VAL A 684 9.23 -19.00 21.30
N LYS A 685 10.40 -19.63 21.14
CA LYS A 685 11.59 -19.44 21.97
C LYS A 685 12.72 -18.84 21.14
N ASN A 686 13.37 -17.83 21.66
CA ASN A 686 14.64 -17.37 21.14
C ASN A 686 15.74 -18.30 21.66
N THR A 687 16.35 -19.08 20.76
CA THR A 687 17.40 -20.07 21.10
C THR A 687 18.82 -19.53 20.86
N GLY A 688 18.94 -18.31 20.33
CA GLY A 688 20.25 -17.67 20.11
C GLY A 688 20.63 -16.70 21.24
N ASN A 689 21.63 -15.87 20.96
CA ASN A 689 22.29 -15.01 21.96
C ASN A 689 21.94 -13.51 21.80
N VAL A 690 21.14 -13.15 20.81
CA VAL A 690 20.73 -11.77 20.51
C VAL A 690 19.23 -11.65 20.64
N ALA A 691 18.76 -10.56 21.23
CA ALA A 691 17.31 -10.25 21.24
C ALA A 691 16.81 -10.03 19.82
N GLY A 692 15.61 -10.52 19.50
CA GLY A 692 15.07 -10.41 18.16
C GLY A 692 13.55 -10.44 18.11
N LYS A 693 13.00 -9.84 17.04
CA LYS A 693 11.57 -9.91 16.73
C LYS A 693 11.33 -11.06 15.76
N GLU A 694 10.25 -11.82 15.98
CA GLU A 694 9.82 -12.88 15.08
C GLU A 694 8.37 -12.66 14.67
N SER A 695 8.10 -12.78 13.37
CA SER A 695 6.75 -12.77 12.82
C SER A 695 6.22 -14.20 12.76
N VAL A 696 5.25 -14.50 13.60
CA VAL A 696 4.61 -15.81 13.69
C VAL A 696 3.48 -15.86 12.70
N LEU A 697 3.60 -16.68 11.64
CA LEU A 697 2.64 -16.79 10.56
C LEU A 697 1.84 -18.09 10.68
N LEU A 698 0.51 -18.01 10.68
CA LEU A 698 -0.42 -19.14 10.69
C LEU A 698 -1.02 -19.32 9.30
N PHE A 699 -0.79 -20.49 8.72
CA PHE A 699 -1.38 -20.89 7.44
C PHE A 699 -2.46 -21.96 7.65
N SER A 700 -3.43 -22.01 6.73
CA SER A 700 -4.37 -23.13 6.61
C SER A 700 -4.28 -23.74 5.20
N SER A 701 -4.45 -25.06 5.12
CA SER A 701 -4.66 -25.81 3.88
C SER A 701 -5.99 -26.55 3.99
N ASP A 702 -6.86 -26.39 3.00
CA ASP A 702 -8.02 -27.28 2.83
C ASP A 702 -7.50 -28.54 2.14
N LEU A 703 -7.71 -29.71 2.76
CA LEU A 703 -7.11 -30.95 2.27
C LEU A 703 -7.90 -31.57 1.12
N VAL A 704 -9.22 -31.36 1.10
CA VAL A 704 -10.12 -31.86 0.05
C VAL A 704 -11.30 -30.91 -0.08
N ALA A 705 -11.46 -30.27 -1.22
CA ALA A 705 -12.58 -29.38 -1.52
C ALA A 705 -13.23 -29.72 -2.86
N SER A 706 -14.45 -29.22 -3.07
CA SER A 706 -15.21 -29.40 -4.34
C SER A 706 -14.61 -28.64 -5.53
N VAL A 707 -13.73 -27.65 -5.26
CA VAL A 707 -12.87 -27.00 -6.24
C VAL A 707 -11.42 -27.18 -5.83
N THR A 708 -10.46 -27.10 -6.78
CA THR A 708 -9.04 -27.23 -6.45
C THR A 708 -8.63 -26.17 -5.45
N PRO A 709 -8.27 -26.52 -4.19
CA PRO A 709 -7.89 -25.54 -3.17
C PRO A 709 -6.50 -24.95 -3.46
N ASP A 710 -6.21 -23.81 -2.85
CA ASP A 710 -4.85 -23.31 -2.78
C ASP A 710 -3.99 -24.22 -1.86
N VAL A 711 -2.69 -24.36 -2.15
CA VAL A 711 -1.80 -25.22 -1.34
C VAL A 711 -1.78 -24.80 0.13
N ARG A 712 -1.87 -23.51 0.40
CA ARG A 712 -2.04 -22.90 1.73
C ARG A 712 -2.43 -21.44 1.61
N ARG A 713 -3.04 -20.86 2.66
CA ARG A 713 -3.36 -19.44 2.75
C ARG A 713 -3.01 -18.91 4.14
N LEU A 714 -2.42 -17.72 4.23
CA LEU A 714 -2.19 -17.03 5.49
C LEU A 714 -3.55 -16.68 6.14
N ARG A 715 -3.69 -16.94 7.45
CA ARG A 715 -4.93 -16.73 8.19
C ARG A 715 -4.78 -15.85 9.42
N ALA A 716 -3.60 -15.82 9.99
CA ALA A 716 -3.26 -14.93 11.09
C ALA A 716 -1.76 -14.74 11.17
N PHE A 717 -1.34 -13.64 11.78
CA PHE A 717 0.05 -13.40 12.15
C PHE A 717 0.12 -12.51 13.39
N ASP A 718 1.26 -12.58 14.07
CA ASP A 718 1.62 -11.67 15.15
C ASP A 718 3.15 -11.51 15.18
N LYS A 719 3.63 -10.35 15.60
CA LYS A 719 5.06 -10.07 15.71
C LYS A 719 5.46 -9.88 17.16
N VAL A 720 6.37 -10.72 17.64
CA VAL A 720 6.77 -10.75 19.04
C VAL A 720 8.26 -10.48 19.21
N MET A 721 8.61 -9.68 20.24
CA MET A 721 9.98 -9.46 20.66
C MET A 721 10.37 -10.52 21.70
N LEU A 722 11.55 -11.14 21.56
CA LEU A 722 12.05 -12.21 22.43
C LEU A 722 13.51 -11.93 22.81
N ASN A 723 13.81 -11.89 24.11
CA ASN A 723 15.17 -11.85 24.61
C ASN A 723 15.85 -13.23 24.48
N PRO A 724 17.18 -13.32 24.53
CA PRO A 724 17.89 -14.60 24.54
C PRO A 724 17.34 -15.57 25.61
N GLY A 725 16.98 -16.77 25.19
CA GLY A 725 16.39 -17.80 26.05
C GLY A 725 14.91 -17.62 26.43
N GLU A 726 14.29 -16.47 26.10
CA GLU A 726 12.88 -16.20 26.39
C GLU A 726 11.97 -17.05 25.51
N THR A 727 10.89 -17.54 26.13
CA THR A 727 9.76 -18.20 25.43
C THR A 727 8.49 -17.38 25.64
N LYS A 728 7.74 -17.13 24.56
CA LYS A 728 6.41 -16.52 24.61
C LYS A 728 5.38 -17.43 23.95
N THR A 729 4.21 -17.53 24.56
CA THR A 729 3.04 -18.17 23.94
C THR A 729 2.31 -17.11 23.12
N VAL A 730 2.37 -17.23 21.80
CA VAL A 730 1.63 -16.40 20.86
C VAL A 730 0.22 -16.98 20.70
N LYS A 731 -0.79 -16.12 20.81
CA LYS A 731 -2.20 -16.50 20.68
C LYS A 731 -2.78 -15.88 19.42
N LEU A 732 -3.24 -16.72 18.51
CA LEU A 732 -3.85 -16.32 17.25
C LEU A 732 -5.32 -16.74 17.23
N LYS A 733 -6.13 -16.00 16.48
CA LYS A 733 -7.56 -16.24 16.32
C LYS A 733 -7.90 -16.46 14.86
N LEU A 734 -8.67 -17.51 14.58
CA LEU A 734 -9.18 -17.84 13.26
C LEU A 734 -10.70 -17.92 13.30
N ALA A 735 -11.38 -17.08 12.52
CA ALA A 735 -12.81 -17.24 12.31
C ALA A 735 -13.06 -18.40 11.33
N ALA A 736 -13.94 -19.31 11.67
CA ALA A 736 -14.26 -20.48 10.83
C ALA A 736 -14.68 -20.07 9.42
N ASN A 737 -15.41 -18.96 9.28
CA ASN A 737 -15.85 -18.45 7.98
C ASN A 737 -14.69 -17.96 7.10
N ASP A 738 -13.52 -17.61 7.67
CA ASP A 738 -12.34 -17.26 6.89
C ASP A 738 -11.71 -18.45 6.15
N LEU A 739 -12.13 -19.68 6.46
CA LEU A 739 -11.75 -20.90 5.74
C LEU A 739 -12.64 -21.18 4.51
N ALA A 740 -13.72 -20.41 4.32
CA ALA A 740 -14.60 -20.56 3.17
C ALA A 740 -13.90 -20.14 1.87
N PHE A 741 -14.35 -20.70 0.77
CA PHE A 741 -13.96 -20.37 -0.61
C PHE A 741 -15.20 -20.09 -1.46
N VAL A 742 -15.03 -19.57 -2.68
CA VAL A 742 -16.10 -19.36 -3.65
C VAL A 742 -16.16 -20.57 -4.59
N ASN A 743 -17.28 -21.29 -4.57
CA ASN A 743 -17.48 -22.50 -5.34
C ASN A 743 -17.76 -22.22 -6.83
N ASP A 744 -17.94 -23.28 -7.63
CA ASP A 744 -18.23 -23.25 -9.07
C ASP A 744 -19.52 -22.51 -9.45
N ARG A 745 -20.38 -22.22 -8.47
CA ARG A 745 -21.63 -21.45 -8.64
C ARG A 745 -21.52 -19.99 -8.17
N GLY A 746 -20.32 -19.54 -7.87
CA GLY A 746 -20.07 -18.16 -7.40
C GLY A 746 -20.53 -17.90 -5.95
N LYS A 747 -20.77 -18.94 -5.15
CA LYS A 747 -21.22 -18.81 -3.75
C LYS A 747 -20.11 -19.10 -2.77
N TRP A 748 -20.04 -18.32 -1.70
CA TRP A 748 -19.18 -18.63 -0.56
C TRP A 748 -19.59 -19.95 0.07
N THR A 749 -18.64 -20.86 0.28
CA THR A 749 -18.88 -22.20 0.82
C THR A 749 -17.79 -22.57 1.83
N LEU A 750 -18.18 -22.91 3.04
CA LEU A 750 -17.34 -23.62 4.00
C LEU A 750 -17.77 -25.09 3.96
N GLU A 751 -16.92 -25.98 3.48
CA GLU A 751 -17.24 -27.40 3.34
C GLU A 751 -16.90 -28.22 4.60
N ALA A 752 -17.69 -29.23 4.87
CA ALA A 752 -17.33 -30.25 5.84
C ALA A 752 -16.10 -31.01 5.32
N GLY A 753 -15.05 -31.07 6.12
CA GLY A 753 -13.79 -31.68 5.72
C GLY A 753 -12.66 -31.37 6.69
N ASP A 754 -11.48 -31.87 6.37
CA ASP A 754 -10.28 -31.71 7.19
C ASP A 754 -9.43 -30.56 6.67
N PHE A 755 -9.00 -29.69 7.59
CA PHE A 755 -8.10 -28.58 7.36
C PHE A 755 -6.80 -28.80 8.13
N ARG A 756 -5.66 -28.47 7.52
CA ARG A 756 -4.37 -28.43 8.19
C ARG A 756 -4.00 -27.00 8.53
N LEU A 757 -3.68 -26.76 9.79
CA LEU A 757 -3.04 -25.53 10.26
C LEU A 757 -1.52 -25.74 10.29
N GLN A 758 -0.76 -24.70 9.96
CA GLN A 758 0.70 -24.71 9.97
C GLN A 758 1.25 -23.41 10.53
N ALA A 759 2.20 -23.52 11.48
CA ALA A 759 3.01 -22.40 11.94
C ALA A 759 4.48 -22.86 12.08
N GLY A 760 5.40 -22.17 11.38
CA GLY A 760 6.78 -22.65 11.22
C GLY A 760 6.80 -24.05 10.61
N ASN A 761 7.44 -25.00 11.32
CA ASN A 761 7.49 -26.42 10.95
C ASN A 761 6.42 -27.28 11.63
N LEU A 762 5.58 -26.69 12.47
CA LEU A 762 4.53 -27.41 13.20
C LEU A 762 3.25 -27.44 12.39
N THR A 763 2.53 -28.56 12.50
CA THR A 763 1.21 -28.72 11.87
C THR A 763 0.21 -29.32 12.86
N ASP A 764 -1.07 -28.98 12.69
CA ASP A 764 -2.19 -29.55 13.45
C ASP A 764 -3.42 -29.59 12.55
N ASN A 765 -4.25 -30.64 12.70
CA ASN A 765 -5.45 -30.80 11.88
C ASN A 765 -6.71 -30.46 12.70
N ILE A 766 -7.63 -29.78 12.01
CA ILE A 766 -8.97 -29.44 12.50
C ILE A 766 -10.01 -29.89 11.49
N LYS A 767 -11.25 -30.12 11.94
CA LYS A 767 -12.32 -30.65 11.09
C LYS A 767 -13.55 -29.76 11.09
N CYS A 768 -13.98 -29.31 9.91
CA CYS A 768 -15.30 -28.73 9.74
C CYS A 768 -16.37 -29.85 9.75
N THR A 769 -17.37 -29.75 10.61
CA THR A 769 -18.38 -30.81 10.80
C THR A 769 -19.63 -30.65 9.93
N ALA A 770 -19.82 -29.47 9.31
CA ALA A 770 -21.03 -29.21 8.53
C ALA A 770 -20.75 -28.20 7.40
N THR A 771 -21.16 -28.52 6.19
CA THR A 771 -21.12 -27.59 5.05
C THR A 771 -22.15 -26.50 5.22
N LYS A 772 -21.72 -25.26 4.93
CA LYS A 772 -22.59 -24.08 4.83
C LYS A 772 -22.23 -23.25 3.60
N THR A 773 -23.26 -22.80 2.89
CA THR A 773 -23.13 -21.95 1.70
C THR A 773 -23.90 -20.65 1.94
N TRP A 774 -23.35 -19.54 1.45
CA TRP A 774 -23.96 -18.21 1.51
C TRP A 774 -24.10 -17.63 0.12
N ASP A 775 -25.16 -16.86 -0.08
CA ASP A 775 -25.22 -15.90 -1.17
C ASP A 775 -24.31 -14.72 -0.83
N THR A 776 -23.68 -14.16 -1.82
CA THR A 776 -22.73 -13.04 -1.65
C THR A 776 -23.38 -11.82 -1.01
N PRO A 777 -22.56 -10.95 -0.42
CA PRO A 777 -21.18 -11.02 -0.02
C PRO A 777 -20.98 -11.44 1.44
N ASN A 778 -22.08 -11.64 2.16
CA ASN A 778 -22.10 -11.87 3.62
C ASN A 778 -21.81 -13.33 3.98
N ARG A 779 -20.62 -13.63 4.45
CA ARG A 779 -20.24 -14.91 5.01
C ARG A 779 -20.12 -14.90 6.54
#